data_157da36b2f8dee19e09f423a856407e0
#
_entry.id   157da36b2f8dee19e09f423a856407e0
#
_cell.length_a   1.000
_cell.length_b   1.000
_cell.length_c   1.000
_cell.angle_alpha   90.00
_cell.angle_beta   90.00
_cell.angle_gamma   90.00
#
_symmetry.space_group_name_H-M   'P 1'
#
loop_
_entity.id
_entity.type
_entity.pdbx_description
1 polymer ?
#
loop_
_entity_poly.entity_id
_entity_poly.type
_entity_poly.pdbx_seq_one_letter_code
_entity_poly.pdbx_strand_id
1 'polypeptide(L)'
;PVQQITLQVPETLAIERGKSLTLAALCSDTPPALSPAVHLYTGTDWQSYPAERKGKALIYHLAAVNRETEYYFSLGSTLSNKGRVTPLDPPSLVRGSSLVIPPEYTGLPEDTIETLRPLSVPEGSRIAIEAEASSALRSVELIFNDQTIPTRWNGKNFSAELEPLQAGEWHVRMEDVHGLVASSRRYRVNLIPDATPMVEILQPKPVTDVPDNLVLQVKLHARDDYRIGRILTHMQLNREENTIRTVPIWTYNPQEAQNVGSATELFVTFDWNMAEFGLFPGDELTYSIEVFDNDALHGPKSARTKPYLLRYPTLMDVLHRLDELEDAQTEHLSGLVKDQKQITEDVQKTLEKIAEKRKEPSPDQDAKPSDWQEKKELQDIRKRQEQLQEEARKIEEQLEEYRKQAEEALARDEEKQQGFTPETLEKIQKIQELMSELLDKDSQALLQKLSDTVEKMSEQISDQELKDLAFSFQDYDQQLERTLNMLENAFQARQLEGLKEMANELAQRQDHLERETQKWNEQKQNQENTSAAQGEQERQAREDEIHAAEKSLAERQRLLEEDAHQFLDKMQELREKLKKQSPDLAQKLEQLRQEALEQGLPNELSQAAQQLEQQNTQLAQPHQQNARRQLQSLSEQLQESIAAMQGMNMAMNTEALTGLMRRGLFLSTQMESLTESPLGQSEGLLALRRAQAFEREAGRILAGWRDIAQTNPFMNRMVEILLRQSAERLQRAIAAGQGTKWVGLHETRQSMIALNRAIHQMMLDMQNMMQQMAQSQAQGLQQQMQQLISQQQSVQQMLQQLQQMGQQGEEALRQLQEMARQQAQIRREIEKMMQQYRHAQQLRNQLEGIYQEMKEAEKLLEEGINDQRMDEKQRRIMTRMPEAGTMQEQDELSEERQEEVAKTGQDAQSPEGPFPVSLPDKVRRMVERPPAESIPLQYQEAVKNYYIRLSETFGR
;
A
#
# COMPACT_ATOMS: atom_id res chain seq x y z
N PRO A 1 111.26 11.91 -66.13
CA PRO A 1 109.85 11.66 -66.30
C PRO A 1 109.12 12.51 -65.26
N VAL A 2 108.31 13.45 -65.81
CA VAL A 2 107.44 14.25 -64.96
C VAL A 2 106.32 13.31 -64.46
N GLN A 3 106.35 13.05 -63.14
CA GLN A 3 105.27 12.26 -62.57
C GLN A 3 103.97 13.12 -62.72
N GLN A 4 103.07 12.64 -63.48
CA GLN A 4 101.79 13.32 -63.68
C GLN A 4 100.95 13.13 -62.42
N ILE A 5 100.71 14.22 -61.66
CA ILE A 5 99.87 14.19 -60.52
C ILE A 5 98.38 14.05 -60.93
N THR A 6 97.68 13.06 -60.35
CA THR A 6 96.29 12.87 -60.66
C THR A 6 95.54 13.15 -59.35
N LEU A 7 94.41 13.92 -59.39
CA LEU A 7 93.47 14.19 -58.28
C LEU A 7 92.13 13.60 -58.64
N GLN A 8 91.58 12.84 -57.66
CA GLN A 8 90.24 12.28 -57.83
C GLN A 8 89.41 12.59 -56.60
N VAL A 9 88.17 13.03 -56.83
CA VAL A 9 87.12 13.23 -55.78
C VAL A 9 85.94 12.35 -56.14
N PRO A 10 85.13 11.97 -55.14
CA PRO A 10 83.83 11.33 -55.38
C PRO A 10 82.97 12.20 -56.27
N GLU A 11 82.26 11.63 -57.21
CA GLU A 11 81.36 12.38 -58.14
C GLU A 11 80.15 12.97 -57.44
N THR A 12 79.60 12.21 -56.49
CA THR A 12 78.45 12.64 -55.69
C THR A 12 78.63 12.23 -54.25
N LEU A 13 78.39 13.13 -53.36
CA LEU A 13 78.28 12.92 -51.88
C LEU A 13 76.92 13.38 -51.39
N ALA A 14 76.21 12.53 -50.67
CA ALA A 14 75.02 12.90 -49.97
C ALA A 14 75.31 13.05 -48.48
N ILE A 15 74.75 14.13 -47.84
CA ILE A 15 74.96 14.38 -46.46
C ILE A 15 73.71 15.00 -45.89
N GLU A 16 73.42 14.82 -44.58
CA GLU A 16 72.36 15.46 -43.88
C GLU A 16 72.59 16.99 -43.94
N ARG A 17 71.54 17.73 -44.32
CA ARG A 17 71.50 19.21 -44.33
C ARG A 17 72.01 19.77 -42.99
N GLY A 18 72.88 20.72 -43.03
CA GLY A 18 73.50 21.39 -41.83
C GLY A 18 74.59 20.65 -41.13
N LYS A 19 74.91 19.41 -41.54
CA LYS A 19 76.02 18.67 -40.99
C LYS A 19 77.35 19.13 -41.67
N SER A 20 78.46 18.96 -40.95
CA SER A 20 79.80 19.19 -41.46
C SER A 20 80.28 18.05 -42.29
N LEU A 21 81.00 18.33 -43.36
CA LEU A 21 81.55 17.31 -44.25
C LEU A 21 83.03 17.54 -44.49
N THR A 22 83.75 16.51 -44.39
CA THR A 22 85.15 16.57 -44.83
C THR A 22 85.30 16.14 -46.29
N LEU A 23 85.56 17.09 -47.22
CA LEU A 23 85.83 16.85 -48.60
C LEU A 23 87.29 16.33 -48.71
N ALA A 24 87.49 15.29 -49.44
CA ALA A 24 88.79 14.70 -49.64
C ALA A 24 89.03 14.44 -51.10
N ALA A 25 90.25 14.79 -51.62
CA ALA A 25 90.72 14.39 -52.90
C ALA A 25 91.88 13.45 -52.73
N LEU A 26 91.87 12.27 -53.40
CA LEU A 26 92.98 11.40 -53.41
C LEU A 26 94.00 11.90 -54.45
N CYS A 27 95.21 12.00 -54.04
CA CYS A 27 96.33 12.44 -54.91
C CYS A 27 97.36 11.34 -55.09
N SER A 28 97.81 11.13 -56.31
CA SER A 28 98.88 10.15 -56.61
C SER A 28 100.21 10.56 -55.94
N ASP A 29 100.47 11.88 -55.80
CA ASP A 29 101.62 12.43 -55.13
C ASP A 29 101.22 13.82 -54.60
N THR A 30 101.90 14.27 -53.49
CA THR A 30 101.65 15.58 -52.86
C THR A 30 102.89 16.35 -52.66
N PRO A 31 103.54 16.93 -53.69
CA PRO A 31 104.75 17.67 -53.59
C PRO A 31 104.57 18.88 -52.65
N PRO A 32 105.57 19.07 -51.69
CA PRO A 32 105.46 20.13 -50.67
C PRO A 32 105.46 21.56 -51.21
N ALA A 33 105.97 21.70 -52.42
CA ALA A 33 106.06 23.04 -53.06
C ALA A 33 104.78 23.60 -53.66
N LEU A 34 103.74 22.76 -53.79
CA LEU A 34 102.43 23.16 -54.37
C LEU A 34 101.40 23.42 -53.34
N SER A 35 100.66 24.52 -53.36
CA SER A 35 99.60 24.80 -52.40
C SER A 35 98.30 24.17 -52.84
N PRO A 36 97.70 23.34 -52.00
CA PRO A 36 96.39 22.75 -52.30
C PRO A 36 95.30 23.74 -52.04
N ALA A 37 94.32 23.74 -52.90
CA ALA A 37 93.06 24.50 -52.64
C ALA A 37 91.81 23.71 -53.05
N VAL A 38 90.74 23.95 -52.37
CA VAL A 38 89.40 23.47 -52.78
C VAL A 38 88.62 24.62 -53.36
N HIS A 39 87.93 24.36 -54.42
CA HIS A 39 87.03 25.35 -55.06
C HIS A 39 85.62 24.85 -54.86
N LEU A 40 84.87 25.73 -54.32
CA LEU A 40 83.46 25.45 -54.02
C LEU A 40 82.51 26.40 -54.82
N TYR A 41 81.61 25.81 -55.52
CA TYR A 41 80.58 26.57 -56.23
C TYR A 41 79.39 26.91 -55.35
N THR A 42 79.21 28.17 -55.07
CA THR A 42 78.18 28.61 -54.16
C THR A 42 76.87 29.10 -54.82
N GLY A 43 76.69 28.78 -56.10
CA GLY A 43 75.46 29.15 -56.84
C GLY A 43 75.65 30.38 -57.75
N THR A 44 76.68 31.25 -57.47
CA THR A 44 76.99 32.38 -58.33
C THR A 44 78.41 32.31 -58.85
N ASP A 45 79.35 32.02 -58.00
CA ASP A 45 80.77 31.99 -58.34
C ASP A 45 81.58 30.83 -57.66
N TRP A 46 82.68 30.51 -58.22
CA TRP A 46 83.70 29.62 -57.65
C TRP A 46 84.54 30.33 -56.59
N GLN A 47 84.46 29.91 -55.35
CA GLN A 47 85.26 30.44 -54.28
C GLN A 47 86.34 29.45 -53.91
N SER A 48 87.53 29.94 -53.73
CA SER A 48 88.74 29.11 -53.46
C SER A 48 89.09 29.21 -51.96
N TYR A 49 89.27 28.02 -51.37
CA TYR A 49 89.73 27.92 -50.01
C TYR A 49 90.98 27.08 -49.85
N PRO A 50 91.88 27.33 -48.97
CA PRO A 50 93.06 26.49 -48.73
C PRO A 50 92.61 25.13 -48.20
N ALA A 51 93.17 24.06 -48.80
CA ALA A 51 93.01 22.69 -48.38
C ALA A 51 94.19 22.22 -47.53
N GLU A 52 93.92 21.29 -46.61
CA GLU A 52 94.94 20.70 -45.78
C GLU A 52 95.46 19.45 -46.42
N ARG A 53 96.74 19.13 -46.18
CA ARG A 53 97.33 17.87 -46.62
C ARG A 53 97.30 16.83 -45.51
N LYS A 54 96.82 15.68 -45.78
CA LYS A 54 96.91 14.52 -44.88
C LYS A 54 97.34 13.24 -45.58
N GLY A 55 98.64 13.01 -45.55
CA GLY A 55 99.27 11.92 -46.34
C GLY A 55 99.10 12.10 -47.86
N LYS A 56 98.42 11.17 -48.52
CA LYS A 56 98.06 11.25 -49.94
C LYS A 56 96.74 11.90 -50.26
N ALA A 57 96.08 12.47 -49.28
CA ALA A 57 94.80 13.14 -49.48
C ALA A 57 94.86 14.63 -49.24
N LEU A 58 94.10 15.41 -49.99
CA LEU A 58 93.80 16.78 -49.73
C LEU A 58 92.43 16.85 -49.06
N ILE A 59 92.36 17.50 -47.93
CA ILE A 59 91.15 17.57 -47.17
C ILE A 59 90.72 19.02 -46.97
N TYR A 60 89.39 19.21 -46.89
CA TYR A 60 88.78 20.45 -46.53
C TYR A 60 87.53 20.16 -45.68
N HIS A 61 87.39 20.86 -44.58
CA HIS A 61 86.33 20.74 -43.68
C HIS A 61 85.21 21.77 -43.98
N LEU A 62 84.11 21.34 -44.54
CA LEU A 62 82.97 22.16 -44.80
C LEU A 62 82.10 22.14 -43.55
N ALA A 63 81.91 23.31 -42.86
CA ALA A 63 81.32 23.36 -41.57
C ALA A 63 79.82 23.01 -41.51
N ALA A 64 79.15 23.36 -42.59
CA ALA A 64 77.72 23.00 -42.75
C ALA A 64 77.33 23.01 -44.24
N VAL A 65 76.69 21.93 -44.67
CA VAL A 65 76.12 21.85 -46.03
C VAL A 65 74.59 22.15 -45.98
N ASN A 66 74.28 23.39 -46.40
CA ASN A 66 72.88 23.79 -46.42
C ASN A 66 72.25 23.80 -47.80
N ARG A 67 72.98 23.75 -48.84
CA ARG A 67 72.62 23.74 -50.28
C ARG A 67 73.53 22.90 -51.14
N GLU A 68 73.00 22.48 -52.22
CA GLU A 68 73.89 21.75 -53.22
C GLU A 68 75.12 22.56 -53.55
N THR A 69 76.29 21.85 -53.46
CA THR A 69 77.55 22.54 -53.60
C THR A 69 78.44 21.66 -54.55
N GLU A 70 78.84 22.20 -55.69
CA GLU A 70 79.88 21.55 -56.50
C GLU A 70 81.22 21.94 -55.98
N TYR A 71 82.16 20.99 -56.07
CA TYR A 71 83.53 21.23 -55.64
C TYR A 71 84.54 20.49 -56.47
N TYR A 72 85.68 21.05 -56.49
CA TYR A 72 86.86 20.39 -57.03
C TYR A 72 88.16 20.82 -56.27
N PHE A 73 89.14 19.99 -56.28
CA PHE A 73 90.46 20.34 -55.63
C PHE A 73 91.45 20.70 -56.71
N SER A 74 92.38 21.62 -56.35
CA SER A 74 93.50 21.97 -57.20
C SER A 74 94.77 21.81 -56.40
N LEU A 75 95.86 21.34 -57.13
CA LEU A 75 97.21 21.29 -56.57
C LEU A 75 98.16 21.88 -57.68
N GLY A 76 98.54 23.11 -57.56
CA GLY A 76 99.14 23.89 -58.57
C GLY A 76 98.32 24.01 -59.85
N SER A 77 98.73 23.47 -61.00
CA SER A 77 97.95 23.48 -62.24
C SER A 77 97.09 22.20 -62.43
N THR A 78 97.13 21.23 -61.54
CA THR A 78 96.38 20.01 -61.63
C THR A 78 95.05 20.20 -60.89
N LEU A 79 93.97 19.87 -61.63
CA LEU A 79 92.61 19.92 -61.14
C LEU A 79 92.04 18.48 -60.94
N SER A 80 91.18 18.30 -59.97
CA SER A 80 90.41 17.07 -59.86
C SER A 80 89.20 17.07 -60.80
N ASN A 81 88.57 15.93 -60.93
CA ASN A 81 87.17 15.91 -61.39
C ASN A 81 86.27 16.76 -60.46
N LYS A 82 85.14 17.23 -60.93
CA LYS A 82 84.12 17.89 -60.09
C LYS A 82 83.38 16.85 -59.35
N GLY A 83 83.22 17.08 -58.06
CA GLY A 83 82.32 16.40 -57.17
C GLY A 83 81.12 17.31 -56.81
N ARG A 84 80.00 16.68 -56.49
CA ARG A 84 78.80 17.36 -56.03
C ARG A 84 78.40 16.87 -54.67
N VAL A 85 78.17 17.80 -53.78
CA VAL A 85 77.61 17.53 -52.44
C VAL A 85 76.10 17.95 -52.40
N THR A 86 75.27 16.97 -52.19
CA THR A 86 73.76 17.23 -52.09
C THR A 86 73.33 17.10 -50.64
N PRO A 87 72.84 18.19 -50.03
CA PRO A 87 72.23 18.12 -48.72
C PRO A 87 70.90 17.44 -48.80
N LEU A 88 70.72 16.43 -48.00
CA LEU A 88 69.44 15.70 -47.87
C LEU A 88 68.79 16.03 -46.53
N ASP A 89 67.48 16.20 -46.57
CA ASP A 89 66.67 16.32 -45.38
C ASP A 89 66.35 14.94 -44.81
N PRO A 90 66.45 14.71 -43.49
CA PRO A 90 66.10 13.44 -42.91
C PRO A 90 64.62 13.09 -43.20
N PRO A 91 64.25 11.83 -43.28
CA PRO A 91 62.91 11.41 -43.56
C PRO A 91 61.93 11.96 -42.52
N SER A 92 60.84 12.51 -42.95
CA SER A 92 59.81 13.03 -42.06
C SER A 92 58.44 12.52 -42.54
N LEU A 93 57.45 12.49 -41.64
CA LEU A 93 56.10 12.14 -41.99
C LEU A 93 55.42 13.31 -42.70
N VAL A 94 54.88 13.06 -43.88
CA VAL A 94 54.19 14.03 -44.71
C VAL A 94 52.68 13.99 -44.44
N ARG A 95 52.12 12.79 -44.41
CA ARG A 95 50.73 12.53 -44.07
C ARG A 95 50.63 11.14 -43.44
N GLY A 96 49.52 10.93 -42.73
CA GLY A 96 49.24 9.63 -42.20
C GLY A 96 47.84 9.61 -41.58
N SER A 97 47.24 8.44 -41.58
CA SER A 97 45.94 8.14 -41.02
C SER A 97 46.03 7.00 -40.02
N SER A 98 45.02 6.93 -39.16
CA SER A 98 44.85 5.80 -38.25
C SER A 98 43.43 5.28 -38.39
N LEU A 99 43.27 4.01 -38.67
CA LEU A 99 42.01 3.30 -38.61
C LEU A 99 41.89 2.61 -37.24
N VAL A 100 40.94 3.01 -36.45
CA VAL A 100 40.61 2.40 -35.15
C VAL A 100 39.51 1.37 -35.36
N ILE A 101 39.79 0.13 -35.00
CA ILE A 101 38.85 -0.99 -35.06
C ILE A 101 38.53 -1.41 -33.61
N PRO A 102 37.39 -0.97 -33.03
CA PRO A 102 37.01 -1.37 -31.69
C PRO A 102 36.69 -2.86 -31.63
N PRO A 103 36.71 -3.51 -30.44
CA PRO A 103 36.24 -4.87 -30.26
C PRO A 103 34.75 -5.02 -30.64
N GLU A 104 34.39 -6.15 -31.21
CA GLU A 104 32.95 -6.39 -31.65
C GLU A 104 31.93 -6.22 -30.54
N TYR A 105 32.28 -6.59 -29.31
CA TYR A 105 31.35 -6.50 -28.20
C TYR A 105 30.92 -5.05 -27.88
N THR A 106 31.75 -4.04 -28.22
CA THR A 106 31.40 -2.63 -27.98
C THR A 106 30.29 -2.14 -28.91
N GLY A 107 30.10 -2.78 -30.06
CA GLY A 107 29.19 -2.34 -31.11
C GLY A 107 29.54 -1.01 -31.77
N LEU A 108 30.71 -0.46 -31.49
CA LEU A 108 31.19 0.79 -32.09
C LEU A 108 31.64 0.56 -33.52
N PRO A 109 31.37 1.49 -34.44
CA PRO A 109 31.87 1.42 -35.81
C PRO A 109 33.36 1.67 -35.85
N GLU A 110 34.01 1.18 -36.93
CA GLU A 110 35.38 1.55 -37.27
C GLU A 110 35.50 3.08 -37.51
N ASP A 111 36.56 3.69 -36.98
CA ASP A 111 36.79 5.13 -37.10
C ASP A 111 38.10 5.42 -37.82
N THR A 112 38.03 6.09 -38.97
CA THR A 112 39.18 6.50 -39.75
C THR A 112 39.57 7.92 -39.45
N ILE A 113 40.74 8.11 -38.87
CA ILE A 113 41.28 9.42 -38.49
C ILE A 113 42.35 9.81 -39.52
N GLU A 114 42.01 10.79 -40.38
CA GLU A 114 42.86 11.21 -41.51
C GLU A 114 44.18 11.88 -41.10
N THR A 115 44.38 12.15 -39.84
CA THR A 115 45.61 12.82 -39.33
C THR A 115 46.16 12.08 -38.12
N LEU A 116 47.49 11.88 -38.09
CA LEU A 116 48.12 11.30 -36.89
C LEU A 116 48.06 12.26 -35.70
N ARG A 117 47.36 11.84 -34.64
CA ARG A 117 47.13 12.57 -33.39
C ARG A 117 47.07 11.61 -32.20
N PRO A 118 47.13 12.12 -30.97
CA PRO A 118 46.83 11.28 -29.79
C PRO A 118 45.46 10.63 -29.92
N LEU A 119 45.34 9.36 -29.53
CA LEU A 119 44.15 8.55 -29.64
C LEU A 119 43.66 8.16 -28.23
N SER A 120 42.33 8.09 -28.07
CA SER A 120 41.71 7.43 -26.94
C SER A 120 40.77 6.37 -27.51
N VAL A 121 41.06 5.10 -27.27
CA VAL A 121 40.38 3.96 -27.89
C VAL A 121 39.89 3.00 -26.82
N PRO A 122 38.78 2.28 -27.02
CA PRO A 122 38.38 1.18 -26.15
C PRO A 122 39.49 0.17 -25.97
N GLU A 123 39.56 -0.42 -24.77
CA GLU A 123 40.51 -1.51 -24.52
C GLU A 123 40.23 -2.69 -25.45
N GLY A 124 41.32 -3.34 -25.96
CA GLY A 124 41.21 -4.39 -26.96
C GLY A 124 41.03 -3.92 -28.42
N SER A 125 41.05 -2.61 -28.67
CA SER A 125 40.98 -2.07 -30.04
C SER A 125 42.27 -2.38 -30.84
N ARG A 126 42.13 -2.60 -32.15
CA ARG A 126 43.22 -2.61 -33.12
C ARG A 126 43.33 -1.26 -33.81
N ILE A 127 44.57 -0.79 -34.00
CA ILE A 127 44.85 0.48 -34.63
C ILE A 127 45.74 0.18 -35.88
N ALA A 128 45.20 0.33 -37.07
CA ALA A 128 45.98 0.27 -38.30
C ALA A 128 46.46 1.68 -38.65
N ILE A 129 47.76 1.84 -38.72
CA ILE A 129 48.44 3.11 -39.02
C ILE A 129 48.99 3.05 -40.45
N GLU A 130 48.59 3.98 -41.27
CA GLU A 130 49.17 4.16 -42.63
C GLU A 130 49.79 5.55 -42.73
N ALA A 131 50.99 5.63 -43.26
CA ALA A 131 51.66 6.91 -43.41
C ALA A 131 52.59 6.95 -44.60
N GLU A 132 52.86 8.16 -45.03
CA GLU A 132 53.76 8.48 -46.12
C GLU A 132 54.99 9.31 -45.62
N ALA A 133 56.15 8.89 -45.90
CA ALA A 133 57.41 9.59 -45.62
C ALA A 133 57.81 10.55 -46.78
N SER A 134 58.60 11.58 -46.48
CA SER A 134 59.07 12.57 -47.43
C SER A 134 60.05 11.98 -48.44
N SER A 135 60.78 10.90 -48.09
CA SER A 135 61.72 10.20 -48.92
C SER A 135 61.46 8.69 -48.97
N ALA A 136 62.04 8.01 -49.97
CA ALA A 136 61.97 6.56 -50.04
C ALA A 136 62.75 5.91 -48.88
N LEU A 137 62.12 4.92 -48.24
CA LEU A 137 62.60 4.30 -47.00
C LEU A 137 63.42 3.02 -47.34
N ARG A 138 64.48 2.86 -46.60
CA ARG A 138 65.27 1.62 -46.55
C ARG A 138 64.80 0.69 -45.44
N SER A 139 64.53 1.33 -44.29
CA SER A 139 63.91 0.65 -43.15
C SER A 139 62.96 1.60 -42.45
N VAL A 140 61.86 1.03 -41.82
CA VAL A 140 60.93 1.75 -40.95
C VAL A 140 60.53 0.84 -39.82
N GLU A 141 60.53 1.38 -38.61
CA GLU A 141 60.20 0.69 -37.37
C GLU A 141 59.18 1.55 -36.62
N LEU A 142 57.99 1.02 -36.35
CA LEU A 142 57.04 1.61 -35.42
C LEU A 142 57.45 1.09 -34.04
N ILE A 143 57.63 1.98 -33.08
CA ILE A 143 58.00 1.68 -31.70
C ILE A 143 56.90 2.14 -30.79
N PHE A 144 56.32 1.19 -30.02
CA PHE A 144 55.28 1.45 -29.01
C PHE A 144 55.82 0.98 -27.64
N ASN A 145 55.91 1.87 -26.67
CA ASN A 145 56.47 1.58 -25.34
C ASN A 145 57.77 0.77 -25.39
N ASP A 146 58.68 1.24 -26.21
CA ASP A 146 60.03 0.62 -26.46
C ASP A 146 60.00 -0.79 -27.13
N GLN A 147 58.80 -1.25 -27.54
CA GLN A 147 58.67 -2.47 -28.35
C GLN A 147 58.48 -2.14 -29.81
N THR A 148 59.22 -2.86 -30.69
CA THR A 148 59.13 -2.70 -32.13
C THR A 148 57.97 -3.48 -32.68
N ILE A 149 57.09 -2.78 -33.36
CA ILE A 149 55.93 -3.34 -34.04
C ILE A 149 56.23 -3.65 -35.48
N PRO A 150 55.87 -4.85 -35.98
CA PRO A 150 56.11 -5.23 -37.39
C PRO A 150 55.46 -4.19 -38.33
N THR A 151 56.27 -3.63 -39.20
CA THR A 151 55.90 -2.57 -40.12
C THR A 151 56.11 -3.03 -41.56
N ARG A 152 55.20 -2.85 -42.46
CA ARG A 152 55.25 -3.11 -43.88
C ARG A 152 55.44 -1.80 -44.62
N TRP A 153 56.41 -1.73 -45.59
CA TRP A 153 56.58 -0.51 -46.36
C TRP A 153 56.88 -0.80 -47.82
N ASN A 154 56.50 0.13 -48.67
CA ASN A 154 56.79 0.11 -50.09
C ASN A 154 57.07 1.53 -50.57
N GLY A 155 58.42 1.77 -50.87
CA GLY A 155 58.85 3.10 -51.26
C GLY A 155 58.75 4.09 -50.15
N LYS A 156 57.82 5.06 -50.24
CA LYS A 156 57.58 6.09 -49.25
C LYS A 156 56.49 5.72 -48.28
N ASN A 157 55.61 4.78 -48.66
CA ASN A 157 54.41 4.42 -47.86
C ASN A 157 54.72 3.27 -46.91
N PHE A 158 54.17 3.33 -45.69
CA PHE A 158 54.27 2.23 -44.77
C PHE A 158 52.96 2.04 -44.00
N SER A 159 52.77 0.84 -43.51
CA SER A 159 51.63 0.50 -42.64
C SER A 159 52.07 -0.38 -41.48
N ALA A 160 51.43 -0.22 -40.33
CA ALA A 160 51.62 -1.05 -39.14
C ALA A 160 50.32 -1.25 -38.42
N GLU A 161 50.16 -2.42 -37.80
CA GLU A 161 49.01 -2.74 -36.95
C GLU A 161 49.48 -2.76 -35.49
N LEU A 162 48.82 -1.97 -34.65
CA LEU A 162 49.07 -1.83 -33.23
C LEU A 162 47.90 -2.38 -32.44
N GLU A 163 48.12 -3.31 -31.53
CA GLU A 163 47.15 -3.82 -30.55
C GLU A 163 47.68 -3.44 -29.16
N PRO A 164 47.30 -2.25 -28.64
CA PRO A 164 47.83 -1.76 -27.37
C PRO A 164 47.21 -2.52 -26.20
N LEU A 165 48.00 -3.24 -25.43
CA LEU A 165 47.60 -3.91 -24.19
C LEU A 165 47.57 -2.96 -22.97
N GLN A 166 48.25 -1.84 -23.10
CA GLN A 166 48.31 -0.77 -22.07
C GLN A 166 48.47 0.60 -22.72
N ALA A 167 48.09 1.63 -22.02
CA ALA A 167 48.28 3.00 -22.48
C ALA A 167 49.77 3.28 -22.71
N GLY A 168 50.11 4.04 -23.74
CA GLY A 168 51.47 4.29 -24.11
C GLY A 168 51.70 5.33 -25.20
N GLU A 169 52.91 5.39 -25.70
CA GLU A 169 53.28 6.30 -26.80
C GLU A 169 53.97 5.53 -27.92
N TRP A 170 53.59 5.85 -29.12
CA TRP A 170 54.27 5.32 -30.30
C TRP A 170 54.97 6.43 -31.09
N HIS A 171 56.02 6.06 -31.78
CA HIS A 171 56.71 6.89 -32.76
C HIS A 171 57.33 6.00 -33.84
N VAL A 172 57.61 6.60 -34.97
CA VAL A 172 58.21 5.87 -36.08
C VAL A 172 59.68 6.28 -36.24
N ARG A 173 60.57 5.33 -36.26
CA ARG A 173 61.94 5.47 -36.65
C ARG A 173 62.09 5.10 -38.09
N MET A 174 62.65 6.00 -38.94
CA MET A 174 62.77 5.87 -40.39
C MET A 174 64.20 6.00 -40.78
N GLU A 175 64.69 5.16 -41.72
CA GLU A 175 65.96 5.27 -42.39
C GLU A 175 65.65 5.37 -43.89
N ASP A 176 66.22 6.40 -44.56
CA ASP A 176 66.06 6.56 -46.02
C ASP A 176 67.06 5.72 -46.84
N VAL A 177 66.85 5.67 -48.15
CA VAL A 177 67.77 4.97 -49.06
C VAL A 177 69.20 5.51 -49.01
N HIS A 178 69.37 6.70 -48.44
CA HIS A 178 70.72 7.34 -48.30
C HIS A 178 71.30 7.11 -46.90
N GLY A 179 70.60 6.39 -46.00
CA GLY A 179 71.04 6.09 -44.62
C GLY A 179 70.79 7.19 -43.63
N LEU A 180 70.01 8.23 -43.95
CA LEU A 180 69.62 9.24 -42.98
C LEU A 180 68.53 8.67 -42.11
N VAL A 181 68.70 8.79 -40.76
CA VAL A 181 67.81 8.29 -39.74
C VAL A 181 67.03 9.46 -39.02
N ALA A 182 65.78 9.36 -38.96
CA ALA A 182 64.91 10.30 -38.18
C ALA A 182 63.84 9.57 -37.42
N SER A 183 63.40 10.20 -36.36
CA SER A 183 62.18 9.74 -35.57
C SER A 183 61.06 10.78 -35.66
N SER A 184 59.82 10.29 -35.78
CA SER A 184 58.65 11.12 -35.73
C SER A 184 58.44 11.68 -34.33
N ARG A 185 57.52 12.64 -34.20
CA ARG A 185 56.99 13.01 -32.88
C ARG A 185 56.32 11.79 -32.25
N ARG A 186 56.17 11.80 -30.93
CA ARG A 186 55.50 10.77 -30.19
C ARG A 186 54.00 11.01 -30.22
N TYR A 187 53.21 9.95 -30.39
CA TYR A 187 51.72 9.96 -30.40
C TYR A 187 51.26 9.08 -29.28
N ARG A 188 50.43 9.66 -28.40
CA ARG A 188 49.89 9.00 -27.21
C ARG A 188 48.67 8.17 -27.55
N VAL A 189 48.60 6.97 -27.02
CA VAL A 189 47.39 6.11 -27.05
C VAL A 189 46.90 5.91 -25.61
N ASN A 190 45.71 6.36 -25.32
CA ASN A 190 45.02 6.10 -24.06
C ASN A 190 44.01 4.98 -24.29
N LEU A 191 43.91 4.04 -23.33
CA LEU A 191 42.88 3.01 -23.34
C LEU A 191 41.73 3.47 -22.48
N ILE A 192 40.53 3.30 -22.98
CA ILE A 192 39.27 3.54 -22.26
C ILE A 192 38.84 2.17 -21.72
N PRO A 193 38.93 1.92 -20.40
CA PRO A 193 38.50 0.66 -19.85
C PRO A 193 36.96 0.57 -19.95
N ASP A 194 36.47 -0.63 -20.14
CA ASP A 194 35.03 -0.95 -20.06
C ASP A 194 34.54 -0.76 -18.64
N ALA A 195 33.44 0.01 -18.45
CA ALA A 195 32.89 0.32 -17.15
C ALA A 195 32.00 -0.84 -16.64
N THR A 196 31.79 -0.89 -15.33
CA THR A 196 30.83 -1.82 -14.74
C THR A 196 29.42 -1.31 -14.96
N PRO A 197 28.44 -2.17 -15.33
CA PRO A 197 27.05 -1.75 -15.52
C PRO A 197 26.45 -1.20 -14.25
N MET A 198 25.35 -0.44 -14.39
CA MET A 198 24.57 0.09 -13.29
C MET A 198 23.16 -0.46 -13.35
N VAL A 199 22.56 -0.71 -12.20
CA VAL A 199 21.17 -1.17 -12.08
C VAL A 199 20.47 -0.53 -10.89
N GLU A 200 19.21 -0.10 -11.11
CA GLU A 200 18.35 0.48 -10.10
C GLU A 200 16.94 -0.06 -10.28
N ILE A 201 16.29 -0.41 -9.16
CA ILE A 201 14.87 -0.76 -9.14
C ILE A 201 14.08 0.52 -8.89
N LEU A 202 13.25 0.91 -9.86
CA LEU A 202 12.38 2.07 -9.79
C LEU A 202 11.10 1.78 -9.02
N GLN A 203 10.56 0.57 -9.16
CA GLN A 203 9.42 0.02 -8.46
C GLN A 203 9.61 -1.49 -8.28
N PRO A 204 9.17 -2.06 -7.18
CA PRO A 204 8.54 -1.46 -6.00
C PRO A 204 9.53 -0.76 -5.05
N LYS A 205 9.06 -0.31 -3.89
CA LYS A 205 9.91 0.21 -2.81
C LYS A 205 10.76 -0.90 -2.19
N PRO A 206 11.87 -0.56 -1.47
CA PRO A 206 12.76 -1.57 -0.87
C PRO A 206 12.09 -2.56 0.08
N VAL A 207 11.02 -2.14 0.75
CA VAL A 207 10.13 -3.01 1.54
C VAL A 207 8.72 -2.81 1.00
N THR A 208 8.11 -3.90 0.58
CA THR A 208 6.79 -3.90 -0.06
C THR A 208 6.04 -5.17 0.32
N ASP A 209 4.73 -5.04 0.55
CA ASP A 209 3.88 -6.21 0.78
C ASP A 209 3.51 -6.88 -0.56
N VAL A 210 3.31 -8.20 -0.54
CA VAL A 210 2.82 -8.96 -1.69
C VAL A 210 1.45 -8.41 -2.09
N PRO A 211 1.26 -8.04 -3.38
CA PRO A 211 -0.05 -7.61 -3.86
C PRO A 211 -1.10 -8.74 -3.77
N ASP A 212 -2.36 -8.36 -3.61
CA ASP A 212 -3.45 -9.33 -3.41
C ASP A 212 -3.69 -10.26 -4.59
N ASN A 213 -3.47 -9.75 -5.80
CA ASN A 213 -3.52 -10.54 -7.03
C ASN A 213 -2.30 -11.46 -7.21
N LEU A 214 -1.39 -11.50 -6.22
CA LEU A 214 -0.13 -12.24 -6.27
C LEU A 214 0.74 -11.90 -7.49
N VAL A 215 0.59 -10.72 -8.08
CA VAL A 215 1.39 -10.26 -9.23
C VAL A 215 2.12 -8.99 -8.85
N LEU A 216 3.43 -9.08 -8.71
CA LEU A 216 4.29 -7.94 -8.40
C LEU A 216 4.84 -7.34 -9.69
N GLN A 217 4.47 -6.10 -9.99
CA GLN A 217 5.08 -5.37 -11.09
C GLN A 217 6.44 -4.80 -10.67
N VAL A 218 7.49 -5.21 -11.35
CA VAL A 218 8.85 -4.70 -11.13
C VAL A 218 9.28 -3.85 -12.33
N LYS A 219 9.73 -2.64 -12.04
CA LYS A 219 10.31 -1.72 -13.02
C LYS A 219 11.75 -1.46 -12.63
N LEU A 220 12.66 -1.73 -13.53
CA LEU A 220 14.09 -1.50 -13.33
C LEU A 220 14.66 -0.64 -14.46
N HIS A 221 15.72 0.08 -14.11
CA HIS A 221 16.54 0.83 -15.03
C HIS A 221 17.96 0.25 -14.98
N ALA A 222 18.47 -0.16 -16.11
CA ALA A 222 19.82 -0.67 -16.24
C ALA A 222 20.58 0.13 -17.30
N ARG A 223 21.85 0.43 -17.04
CA ARG A 223 22.70 1.23 -17.95
C ARG A 223 24.10 0.67 -17.99
N ASP A 224 24.70 0.71 -19.20
CA ASP A 224 26.06 0.32 -19.48
C ASP A 224 26.66 1.22 -20.57
N ASP A 225 28.00 1.31 -20.67
CA ASP A 225 28.65 2.14 -21.70
C ASP A 225 28.61 1.51 -23.09
N TYR A 226 28.57 0.17 -23.19
CA TYR A 226 28.48 -0.51 -24.47
C TYR A 226 27.18 -1.28 -24.63
N ARG A 227 26.90 -2.29 -23.83
CA ARG A 227 25.68 -3.07 -23.95
C ARG A 227 25.44 -3.96 -22.73
N ILE A 228 24.20 -4.03 -22.33
CA ILE A 228 23.73 -4.98 -21.32
C ILE A 228 23.57 -6.35 -21.98
N GLY A 229 24.14 -7.37 -21.36
CA GLY A 229 24.10 -8.76 -21.83
C GLY A 229 22.94 -9.56 -21.27
N ARG A 230 22.71 -9.51 -19.94
CA ARG A 230 21.63 -10.23 -19.26
C ARG A 230 21.30 -9.62 -17.92
N ILE A 231 20.08 -9.90 -17.46
CA ILE A 231 19.57 -9.49 -16.14
C ILE A 231 19.05 -10.73 -15.43
N LEU A 232 19.54 -10.97 -14.22
CA LEU A 232 19.13 -12.07 -13.36
C LEU A 232 18.51 -11.51 -12.09
N THR A 233 17.54 -12.24 -11.52
CA THR A 233 17.10 -12.01 -10.15
C THR A 233 17.56 -13.16 -9.25
N HIS A 234 17.99 -12.82 -8.06
CA HIS A 234 18.36 -13.73 -7.00
C HIS A 234 17.36 -13.58 -5.88
N MET A 235 16.77 -14.67 -5.46
CA MET A 235 15.70 -14.72 -4.49
C MET A 235 16.03 -15.70 -3.39
N GLN A 236 15.64 -15.33 -2.17
CA GLN A 236 15.77 -16.16 -1.00
C GLN A 236 14.53 -16.01 -0.16
N LEU A 237 13.85 -17.12 0.10
CA LEU A 237 12.72 -17.18 1.01
C LEU A 237 13.23 -17.37 2.45
N ASN A 238 12.67 -16.66 3.43
CA ASN A 238 13.09 -16.73 4.82
C ASN A 238 13.14 -18.16 5.39
N ARG A 239 12.19 -19.00 4.99
CA ARG A 239 12.12 -20.42 5.39
C ARG A 239 13.14 -21.34 4.68
N GLU A 240 13.82 -20.83 3.65
CA GLU A 240 14.84 -21.57 2.86
C GLU A 240 16.23 -20.93 3.04
N GLU A 241 16.76 -20.92 4.27
CA GLU A 241 17.97 -20.15 4.65
C GLU A 241 19.20 -20.31 3.72
N ASN A 242 19.32 -21.43 3.00
CA ASN A 242 20.48 -21.71 2.13
C ASN A 242 20.15 -21.84 0.64
N THR A 243 18.90 -21.62 0.24
CA THR A 243 18.48 -21.83 -1.15
C THR A 243 18.28 -20.49 -1.85
N ILE A 244 19.26 -20.09 -2.67
CA ILE A 244 19.09 -18.92 -3.56
C ILE A 244 18.58 -19.41 -4.91
N ARG A 245 17.36 -19.02 -5.25
CA ARG A 245 16.81 -19.26 -6.59
C ARG A 245 17.22 -18.12 -7.51
N THR A 246 17.78 -18.47 -8.68
CA THR A 246 18.18 -17.49 -9.68
C THR A 246 17.31 -17.65 -10.91
N VAL A 247 16.63 -16.59 -11.32
CA VAL A 247 15.74 -16.58 -12.47
C VAL A 247 16.17 -15.49 -13.46
N PRO A 248 16.34 -15.80 -14.77
CA PRO A 248 16.61 -14.80 -15.77
C PRO A 248 15.36 -13.94 -16.03
N ILE A 249 15.53 -12.62 -15.96
CA ILE A 249 14.47 -11.65 -16.27
C ILE A 249 14.56 -11.24 -17.75
N TRP A 250 15.81 -11.01 -18.21
CA TRP A 250 16.07 -10.52 -19.54
C TRP A 250 17.42 -11.02 -20.04
N THR A 251 17.50 -11.34 -21.33
CA THR A 251 18.74 -11.73 -21.99
C THR A 251 18.77 -11.08 -23.37
N TYR A 252 19.92 -10.52 -23.75
CA TYR A 252 20.10 -9.90 -25.05
C TYR A 252 19.85 -10.88 -26.19
N ASN A 253 18.92 -10.51 -27.07
CA ASN A 253 18.62 -11.26 -28.29
C ASN A 253 18.93 -10.39 -29.53
N PRO A 254 19.93 -10.74 -30.33
CA PRO A 254 20.29 -9.94 -31.52
C PRO A 254 19.15 -9.77 -32.53
N GLN A 255 18.21 -10.70 -32.58
CA GLN A 255 17.06 -10.65 -33.50
C GLN A 255 15.98 -9.65 -33.04
N GLU A 256 15.88 -9.39 -31.76
CA GLU A 256 14.93 -8.43 -31.18
C GLU A 256 15.51 -7.02 -31.04
N ALA A 257 16.84 -6.90 -31.09
CA ALA A 257 17.58 -5.64 -30.92
C ALA A 257 17.29 -4.57 -31.97
N GLN A 258 16.66 -4.92 -33.08
CA GLN A 258 16.22 -3.94 -34.10
C GLN A 258 15.04 -3.06 -33.62
N ASN A 259 14.32 -3.47 -32.59
CA ASN A 259 13.16 -2.77 -32.05
C ASN A 259 13.37 -2.14 -30.65
N VAL A 260 14.45 -2.52 -29.97
CA VAL A 260 14.81 -1.95 -28.67
C VAL A 260 15.94 -0.96 -28.91
N GLY A 261 15.73 0.30 -28.67
CA GLY A 261 16.77 1.33 -28.80
C GLY A 261 18.07 0.92 -28.11
N SER A 262 19.15 1.70 -28.32
CA SER A 262 20.50 1.41 -27.83
C SER A 262 20.51 0.56 -26.56
N ALA A 263 21.02 -0.67 -26.64
CA ALA A 263 21.09 -1.62 -25.52
C ALA A 263 22.02 -1.15 -24.38
N THR A 264 22.50 0.08 -24.45
CA THR A 264 23.27 0.77 -23.42
C THR A 264 22.39 1.31 -22.29
N GLU A 265 21.08 1.47 -22.50
CA GLU A 265 20.14 1.92 -21.50
C GLU A 265 18.81 1.17 -21.68
N LEU A 266 18.39 0.45 -20.65
CA LEU A 266 17.22 -0.40 -20.66
C LEU A 266 16.27 -0.05 -19.52
N PHE A 267 14.98 0.14 -19.85
CA PHE A 267 13.88 0.17 -18.93
C PHE A 267 13.09 -1.13 -19.07
N VAL A 268 13.21 -2.01 -18.11
CA VAL A 268 12.55 -3.30 -18.13
C VAL A 268 11.38 -3.26 -17.15
N THR A 269 10.20 -3.61 -17.63
CA THR A 269 9.02 -3.84 -16.78
C THR A 269 8.59 -5.29 -16.94
N PHE A 270 8.41 -5.98 -15.83
CA PHE A 270 7.89 -7.34 -15.85
C PHE A 270 6.95 -7.57 -14.68
N ASP A 271 5.95 -8.39 -14.92
CA ASP A 271 4.99 -8.82 -13.91
C ASP A 271 5.45 -10.16 -13.33
N TRP A 272 5.66 -10.17 -12.03
CA TRP A 272 6.19 -11.31 -11.32
C TRP A 272 5.08 -12.05 -10.59
N ASN A 273 4.78 -13.26 -11.02
CA ASN A 273 3.74 -14.09 -10.43
C ASN A 273 4.24 -14.74 -9.13
N MET A 274 3.78 -14.21 -7.99
CA MET A 274 4.15 -14.70 -6.67
C MET A 274 3.50 -16.06 -6.32
N ALA A 275 2.41 -16.45 -6.99
CA ALA A 275 1.77 -17.74 -6.77
C ALA A 275 2.70 -18.94 -7.05
N GLU A 276 3.69 -18.76 -7.94
CA GLU A 276 4.67 -19.82 -8.28
C GLU A 276 5.63 -20.16 -7.13
N PHE A 277 5.73 -19.27 -6.11
CA PHE A 277 6.61 -19.48 -4.96
C PHE A 277 5.93 -20.18 -3.79
N GLY A 278 4.60 -20.38 -3.87
CA GLY A 278 3.81 -20.99 -2.80
C GLY A 278 3.99 -20.26 -1.47
N LEU A 279 3.89 -18.92 -1.51
CA LEU A 279 4.03 -18.07 -0.32
C LEU A 279 2.85 -18.29 0.63
N PHE A 280 3.14 -18.27 1.93
CA PHE A 280 2.14 -18.29 2.99
C PHE A 280 2.15 -16.94 3.73
N PRO A 281 1.05 -16.55 4.36
CA PRO A 281 1.05 -15.39 5.26
C PRO A 281 2.16 -15.51 6.31
N GLY A 282 2.96 -14.43 6.45
CA GLY A 282 4.17 -14.40 7.30
C GLY A 282 5.46 -14.74 6.57
N ASP A 283 5.42 -15.21 5.31
CA ASP A 283 6.63 -15.42 4.53
C ASP A 283 7.26 -14.07 4.10
N GLU A 284 8.59 -14.05 4.12
CA GLU A 284 9.39 -12.94 3.61
C GLU A 284 10.31 -13.42 2.49
N LEU A 285 10.22 -12.77 1.33
CA LEU A 285 11.06 -13.04 0.17
C LEU A 285 12.06 -11.90 0.01
N THR A 286 13.36 -12.20 0.21
CA THR A 286 14.42 -11.26 -0.10
C THR A 286 14.89 -11.47 -1.52
N TYR A 287 14.94 -10.41 -2.33
CA TYR A 287 15.43 -10.50 -3.70
C TYR A 287 16.37 -9.36 -4.06
N SER A 288 17.21 -9.60 -5.05
CA SER A 288 18.10 -8.61 -5.64
C SER A 288 18.27 -8.87 -7.13
N ILE A 289 18.50 -7.83 -7.90
CA ILE A 289 18.66 -7.89 -9.34
C ILE A 289 20.13 -7.68 -9.68
N GLU A 290 20.70 -8.55 -10.51
CA GLU A 290 22.06 -8.48 -11.00
C GLU A 290 22.07 -8.33 -12.50
N VAL A 291 22.75 -7.30 -12.97
CA VAL A 291 22.92 -6.97 -14.39
C VAL A 291 24.35 -7.29 -14.82
N PHE A 292 24.48 -7.92 -15.96
CA PHE A 292 25.77 -8.24 -16.57
C PHE A 292 25.92 -7.46 -17.87
N ASP A 293 27.13 -6.94 -18.11
CA ASP A 293 27.55 -6.40 -19.41
C ASP A 293 27.84 -7.51 -20.42
N ASN A 294 28.40 -7.10 -21.55
CA ASN A 294 28.77 -8.01 -22.63
C ASN A 294 30.31 -8.05 -22.89
N ASP A 295 31.14 -7.66 -21.89
CA ASP A 295 32.57 -7.70 -22.05
C ASP A 295 33.06 -9.11 -22.42
N ALA A 296 33.52 -9.24 -23.66
CA ALA A 296 34.07 -10.50 -24.18
C ALA A 296 35.58 -10.61 -23.96
N LEU A 297 36.25 -9.52 -23.55
CA LEU A 297 37.69 -9.48 -23.39
C LEU A 297 38.15 -10.04 -22.04
N HIS A 298 37.51 -9.55 -20.95
CA HIS A 298 37.87 -9.93 -19.57
C HIS A 298 36.80 -10.80 -18.91
N GLY A 299 35.69 -11.03 -19.61
CA GLY A 299 34.49 -11.69 -19.09
C GLY A 299 33.49 -10.68 -18.56
N PRO A 300 32.19 -11.03 -18.61
CA PRO A 300 31.13 -10.12 -18.23
C PRO A 300 31.29 -9.61 -16.81
N LYS A 301 31.28 -8.27 -16.60
CA LYS A 301 31.21 -7.61 -15.31
C LYS A 301 29.78 -7.54 -14.85
N SER A 302 29.56 -7.48 -13.55
CA SER A 302 28.22 -7.38 -13.02
C SER A 302 28.07 -6.29 -11.95
N ALA A 303 26.87 -5.78 -11.83
CA ALA A 303 26.41 -4.96 -10.72
C ALA A 303 25.13 -5.51 -10.15
N ARG A 304 24.98 -5.44 -8.82
CA ARG A 304 23.84 -5.97 -8.10
C ARG A 304 23.16 -4.90 -7.26
N THR A 305 21.85 -4.89 -7.23
CA THR A 305 21.08 -4.01 -6.36
C THR A 305 21.26 -4.37 -4.89
N LYS A 306 20.92 -3.45 -3.99
CA LYS A 306 20.69 -3.80 -2.60
C LYS A 306 19.56 -4.82 -2.51
N PRO A 307 19.51 -5.66 -1.47
CA PRO A 307 18.40 -6.56 -1.27
C PRO A 307 17.10 -5.78 -1.01
N TYR A 308 16.04 -6.23 -1.64
CA TYR A 308 14.66 -5.80 -1.48
C TYR A 308 13.90 -6.87 -0.72
N LEU A 309 12.99 -6.45 0.14
CA LEU A 309 12.18 -7.33 0.98
C LEU A 309 10.72 -7.27 0.53
N LEU A 310 10.18 -8.42 0.18
CA LEU A 310 8.77 -8.60 -0.12
C LEU A 310 8.15 -9.42 1.01
N ARG A 311 7.11 -8.87 1.66
CA ARG A 311 6.41 -9.50 2.78
C ARG A 311 5.05 -10.00 2.34
N TYR A 312 4.69 -11.20 2.74
CA TYR A 312 3.31 -11.64 2.64
C TYR A 312 2.64 -11.41 4.00
N PRO A 313 1.91 -10.28 4.18
CA PRO A 313 1.42 -9.90 5.50
C PRO A 313 0.42 -10.93 6.03
N THR A 314 0.48 -11.17 7.34
CA THR A 314 -0.58 -11.89 8.06
C THR A 314 -1.79 -11.00 8.24
N LEU A 315 -2.95 -11.59 8.54
CA LEU A 315 -4.13 -10.81 8.96
C LEU A 315 -3.82 -9.98 10.21
N MET A 316 -2.98 -10.51 11.11
CA MET A 316 -2.50 -9.80 12.28
C MET A 316 -1.81 -8.49 11.92
N ASP A 317 -0.90 -8.49 10.91
CA ASP A 317 -0.18 -7.30 10.46
C ASP A 317 -1.13 -6.27 9.85
N VAL A 318 -2.11 -6.74 9.06
CA VAL A 318 -3.12 -5.87 8.44
C VAL A 318 -3.98 -5.20 9.51
N LEU A 319 -4.50 -5.98 10.45
CA LEU A 319 -5.36 -5.46 11.51
C LEU A 319 -4.60 -4.57 12.49
N HIS A 320 -3.32 -4.86 12.76
CA HIS A 320 -2.48 -4.00 13.60
C HIS A 320 -2.31 -2.59 12.98
N ARG A 321 -2.06 -2.51 11.68
CA ARG A 321 -1.97 -1.21 10.98
C ARG A 321 -3.29 -0.44 11.04
N LEU A 322 -4.41 -1.13 10.92
CA LEU A 322 -5.73 -0.50 11.05
C LEU A 322 -5.99 -0.02 12.48
N ASP A 323 -5.62 -0.81 13.51
CA ASP A 323 -5.73 -0.42 14.91
C ASP A 323 -4.92 0.86 15.21
N GLU A 324 -3.68 0.96 14.70
CA GLU A 324 -2.85 2.17 14.86
C GLU A 324 -3.49 3.42 14.21
N LEU A 325 -4.09 3.25 13.03
CA LEU A 325 -4.81 4.34 12.37
C LEU A 325 -6.05 4.76 13.15
N GLU A 326 -6.82 3.81 13.68
CA GLU A 326 -8.01 4.06 14.51
C GLU A 326 -7.66 4.81 15.79
N ASP A 327 -6.62 4.36 16.48
CA ASP A 327 -6.15 4.99 17.72
C ASP A 327 -5.67 6.43 17.44
N ALA A 328 -4.93 6.67 16.37
CA ALA A 328 -4.48 8.00 15.96
C ALA A 328 -5.66 8.93 15.62
N GLN A 329 -6.67 8.44 14.91
CA GLN A 329 -7.85 9.23 14.57
C GLN A 329 -8.70 9.55 15.79
N THR A 330 -8.85 8.59 16.69
CA THR A 330 -9.57 8.78 17.96
C THR A 330 -8.86 9.82 18.83
N GLU A 331 -7.53 9.76 18.92
CA GLU A 331 -6.73 10.73 19.67
C GLU A 331 -6.84 12.14 19.05
N HIS A 332 -6.74 12.27 17.73
CA HIS A 332 -6.87 13.55 17.03
C HIS A 332 -8.26 14.16 17.22
N LEU A 333 -9.32 13.37 17.05
CA LEU A 333 -10.69 13.85 17.25
C LEU A 333 -10.98 14.20 18.73
N SER A 334 -10.43 13.41 19.67
CA SER A 334 -10.50 13.72 21.11
C SER A 334 -9.81 15.06 21.44
N GLY A 335 -8.66 15.34 20.81
CA GLY A 335 -7.97 16.63 20.89
C GLY A 335 -8.88 17.77 20.41
N LEU A 336 -9.48 17.61 19.23
CA LEU A 336 -10.43 18.60 18.67
C LEU A 336 -11.60 18.87 19.59
N VAL A 337 -12.21 17.83 20.16
CA VAL A 337 -13.33 17.97 21.13
C VAL A 337 -12.91 18.80 22.34
N LYS A 338 -11.70 18.54 22.85
CA LYS A 338 -11.16 19.29 24.00
C LYS A 338 -10.92 20.76 23.67
N ASP A 339 -10.31 21.04 22.51
CA ASP A 339 -10.01 22.40 22.08
C ASP A 339 -11.32 23.18 21.78
N GLN A 340 -12.30 22.51 21.19
CA GLN A 340 -13.62 23.07 20.97
C GLN A 340 -14.33 23.42 22.29
N LYS A 341 -14.30 22.54 23.29
CA LYS A 341 -14.84 22.83 24.64
C LYS A 341 -14.20 24.07 25.26
N GLN A 342 -12.88 24.22 25.08
CA GLN A 342 -12.17 25.40 25.57
C GLN A 342 -12.64 26.69 24.85
N ILE A 343 -12.84 26.61 23.53
CA ILE A 343 -13.39 27.74 22.76
C ILE A 343 -14.80 28.09 23.26
N THR A 344 -15.64 27.09 23.47
CA THR A 344 -17.01 27.30 23.97
C THR A 344 -17.03 27.95 25.35
N GLU A 345 -16.15 27.53 26.27
CA GLU A 345 -15.99 28.19 27.57
C GLU A 345 -15.54 29.65 27.45
N ASP A 346 -14.57 29.93 26.56
CA ASP A 346 -14.09 31.29 26.33
C ASP A 346 -15.19 32.18 25.72
N VAL A 347 -15.99 31.62 24.79
CA VAL A 347 -17.20 32.31 24.27
C VAL A 347 -18.16 32.65 25.40
N GLN A 348 -18.53 31.66 26.23
CA GLN A 348 -19.45 31.91 27.34
C GLN A 348 -18.97 33.01 28.28
N LYS A 349 -17.71 32.92 28.70
CA LYS A 349 -17.07 33.98 29.56
C LYS A 349 -17.11 35.34 28.91
N THR A 350 -16.84 35.45 27.61
CA THR A 350 -16.86 36.70 26.88
C THR A 350 -18.28 37.24 26.75
N LEU A 351 -19.25 36.39 26.46
CA LEU A 351 -20.67 36.79 26.37
C LEU A 351 -21.24 37.21 27.73
N GLU A 352 -20.84 36.57 28.83
CA GLU A 352 -21.21 36.98 30.20
C GLU A 352 -20.65 38.35 30.51
N LYS A 353 -19.40 38.65 30.21
CA LYS A 353 -18.80 39.99 30.38
C LYS A 353 -19.57 41.07 29.59
N ILE A 354 -19.98 40.75 28.36
CA ILE A 354 -20.80 41.66 27.54
C ILE A 354 -22.15 41.90 28.19
N ALA A 355 -22.82 40.87 28.70
CA ALA A 355 -24.11 40.95 29.32
C ALA A 355 -24.07 41.69 30.67
N GLU A 356 -23.00 41.56 31.49
CA GLU A 356 -22.81 42.25 32.75
C GLU A 356 -22.56 43.73 32.54
N LYS A 357 -21.65 44.11 31.63
CA LYS A 357 -21.35 45.51 31.29
C LYS A 357 -22.59 46.29 30.85
N ARG A 358 -23.56 45.62 30.21
CA ARG A 358 -24.81 46.24 29.79
C ARG A 358 -25.80 46.49 30.93
N LYS A 359 -25.68 45.78 32.04
CA LYS A 359 -26.54 45.96 33.22
C LYS A 359 -26.08 47.09 34.13
N GLU A 360 -24.82 47.55 34.01
CA GLU A 360 -24.30 48.69 34.78
C GLU A 360 -24.80 50.03 34.16
N PRO A 361 -25.48 50.90 34.91
CA PRO A 361 -25.91 52.19 34.42
C PRO A 361 -24.71 53.08 34.17
N SER A 362 -24.47 53.44 32.94
CA SER A 362 -23.40 54.40 32.57
C SER A 362 -23.77 55.81 33.10
N PRO A 363 -22.87 56.50 33.82
CA PRO A 363 -23.15 57.84 34.32
C PRO A 363 -23.14 58.94 33.24
N ASP A 364 -22.65 58.66 32.06
CA ASP A 364 -22.56 59.55 30.90
C ASP A 364 -23.39 59.00 29.72
N GLN A 365 -24.41 59.72 29.31
CA GLN A 365 -25.28 59.35 28.19
C GLN A 365 -24.61 59.38 26.81
N ASP A 366 -23.37 59.90 26.71
CA ASP A 366 -22.61 60.00 25.45
C ASP A 366 -21.35 59.15 25.40
N ALA A 367 -20.98 58.39 26.45
CA ALA A 367 -19.85 57.46 26.43
C ALA A 367 -20.37 56.05 26.03
N LYS A 368 -20.24 55.70 24.72
CA LYS A 368 -20.34 54.31 24.28
C LYS A 368 -19.31 53.50 25.04
N PRO A 369 -19.67 52.41 25.75
CA PRO A 369 -18.70 51.49 26.36
C PRO A 369 -17.79 51.02 25.24
N SER A 370 -16.47 51.08 25.46
CA SER A 370 -15.53 50.57 24.48
C SER A 370 -15.55 49.04 24.53
N ASP A 371 -16.46 48.42 23.78
CA ASP A 371 -16.56 46.94 23.58
C ASP A 371 -15.38 46.44 22.73
N TRP A 372 -14.30 47.24 22.63
CA TRP A 372 -13.15 46.87 21.77
C TRP A 372 -12.42 45.64 22.25
N GLN A 373 -12.35 45.42 23.57
CA GLN A 373 -11.60 44.30 24.13
C GLN A 373 -12.39 42.99 23.90
N GLU A 374 -13.69 42.99 24.13
CA GLU A 374 -14.57 41.87 23.90
C GLU A 374 -14.68 41.56 22.39
N LYS A 375 -14.71 42.60 21.57
CA LYS A 375 -14.68 42.40 20.09
C LYS A 375 -13.39 41.74 19.65
N LYS A 376 -12.26 42.11 20.26
CA LYS A 376 -10.98 41.46 19.97
C LYS A 376 -10.95 40.00 20.48
N GLU A 377 -11.47 39.76 21.70
CA GLU A 377 -11.60 38.39 22.23
C GLU A 377 -12.44 37.48 21.29
N LEU A 378 -13.58 37.98 20.80
CA LEU A 378 -14.40 37.24 19.82
C LEU A 378 -13.72 37.06 18.45
N GLN A 379 -12.91 38.01 17.99
CA GLN A 379 -12.12 37.85 16.78
C GLN A 379 -11.02 36.82 16.93
N ASP A 380 -10.38 36.73 18.08
CA ASP A 380 -9.37 35.71 18.37
C ASP A 380 -10.02 34.32 18.50
N ILE A 381 -11.21 34.26 19.10
CA ILE A 381 -12.03 33.03 19.12
C ILE A 381 -12.39 32.58 17.69
N ARG A 382 -12.80 33.51 16.82
CA ARG A 382 -13.12 33.21 15.42
C ARG A 382 -11.92 32.57 14.71
N LYS A 383 -10.72 33.13 14.86
CA LYS A 383 -9.50 32.60 14.26
C LYS A 383 -9.20 31.19 14.76
N ARG A 384 -9.34 30.93 16.06
CA ARG A 384 -9.15 29.59 16.63
C ARG A 384 -10.20 28.61 16.11
N GLN A 385 -11.43 29.04 15.93
CA GLN A 385 -12.50 28.20 15.35
C GLN A 385 -12.22 27.88 13.88
N GLU A 386 -11.71 28.84 13.08
CA GLU A 386 -11.29 28.63 11.71
C GLU A 386 -10.13 27.60 11.62
N GLN A 387 -9.16 27.66 12.52
CA GLN A 387 -8.05 26.72 12.61
C GLN A 387 -8.54 25.31 12.94
N LEU A 388 -9.44 25.22 13.92
CA LEU A 388 -10.01 23.95 14.37
C LEU A 388 -10.86 23.29 13.27
N GLN A 389 -11.55 24.09 12.45
CA GLN A 389 -12.26 23.61 11.27
C GLN A 389 -11.30 22.99 10.22
N GLU A 390 -10.15 23.61 10.02
CA GLU A 390 -9.14 23.09 9.09
C GLU A 390 -8.52 21.77 9.59
N GLU A 391 -8.30 21.66 10.89
CA GLU A 391 -7.83 20.41 11.51
C GLU A 391 -8.89 19.30 11.41
N ALA A 392 -10.14 19.64 11.63
CA ALA A 392 -11.25 18.68 11.51
C ALA A 392 -11.43 18.15 10.07
N ARG A 393 -11.19 18.97 9.04
CA ARG A 393 -11.17 18.53 7.63
C ARG A 393 -10.08 17.51 7.35
N LYS A 394 -8.90 17.69 7.95
CA LYS A 394 -7.84 16.68 7.79
C LYS A 394 -8.22 15.34 8.38
N ILE A 395 -8.93 15.34 9.50
CA ILE A 395 -9.44 14.09 10.09
C ILE A 395 -10.51 13.46 9.18
N GLU A 396 -11.39 14.27 8.57
CA GLU A 396 -12.35 13.77 7.59
C GLU A 396 -11.68 13.10 6.39
N GLU A 397 -10.62 13.72 5.82
CA GLU A 397 -9.81 13.14 4.74
C GLU A 397 -9.13 11.84 5.17
N GLN A 398 -8.62 11.77 6.39
CA GLN A 398 -8.00 10.57 6.95
C GLN A 398 -9.03 9.44 7.18
N LEU A 399 -10.25 9.78 7.61
CA LEU A 399 -11.34 8.80 7.74
C LEU A 399 -11.80 8.26 6.38
N GLU A 400 -11.78 9.10 5.33
CA GLU A 400 -12.07 8.64 3.98
C GLU A 400 -11.01 7.67 3.46
N GLU A 401 -9.73 7.96 3.72
CA GLU A 401 -8.63 7.07 3.38
C GLU A 401 -8.70 5.76 4.15
N TYR A 402 -8.98 5.81 5.45
CA TYR A 402 -9.23 4.63 6.28
C TYR A 402 -10.36 3.77 5.71
N ARG A 403 -11.49 4.39 5.32
CA ARG A 403 -12.62 3.66 4.72
C ARG A 403 -12.24 2.96 3.43
N LYS A 404 -11.46 3.62 2.55
CA LYS A 404 -10.96 3.01 1.31
C LYS A 404 -10.07 1.81 1.61
N GLN A 405 -9.16 1.93 2.56
CA GLN A 405 -8.30 0.81 2.98
C GLN A 405 -9.10 -0.35 3.60
N ALA A 406 -10.14 -0.03 4.36
CA ALA A 406 -11.05 -1.02 4.91
C ALA A 406 -11.90 -1.71 3.82
N GLU A 407 -12.39 -0.97 2.82
CA GLU A 407 -13.11 -1.51 1.65
C GLU A 407 -12.18 -2.39 0.80
N GLU A 408 -10.94 -1.97 0.59
CA GLU A 408 -9.91 -2.78 -0.10
C GLU A 408 -9.61 -4.07 0.67
N ALA A 409 -9.50 -4.00 1.99
CA ALA A 409 -9.28 -5.18 2.83
C ALA A 409 -10.45 -6.19 2.74
N LEU A 410 -11.69 -5.70 2.58
CA LEU A 410 -12.87 -6.55 2.34
C LEU A 410 -12.91 -7.15 0.93
N ALA A 411 -12.51 -6.38 -0.09
CA ALA A 411 -12.55 -6.82 -1.48
C ALA A 411 -11.50 -7.92 -1.79
N ARG A 412 -10.50 -8.09 -0.93
CA ARG A 412 -9.38 -9.01 -1.11
C ARG A 412 -9.76 -10.49 -1.11
N ASP A 413 -10.87 -10.83 -0.48
CA ASP A 413 -11.28 -12.24 -0.41
C ASP A 413 -12.81 -12.35 -0.25
N GLU A 414 -13.54 -12.57 -1.36
CA GLU A 414 -14.97 -12.82 -1.32
C GLU A 414 -15.34 -14.08 -0.48
N GLU A 415 -14.38 -14.99 -0.25
CA GLU A 415 -14.54 -16.18 0.60
C GLU A 415 -14.12 -15.97 2.06
N LYS A 416 -13.30 -14.94 2.37
CA LYS A 416 -12.81 -14.67 3.72
C LYS A 416 -13.15 -13.24 4.12
N GLN A 417 -14.19 -13.05 4.90
CA GLN A 417 -14.54 -11.78 5.53
C GLN A 417 -13.42 -11.37 6.51
N GLN A 418 -12.45 -10.61 6.03
CA GLN A 418 -11.27 -10.25 6.81
C GLN A 418 -11.57 -9.06 7.75
N GLY A 419 -12.05 -9.33 8.95
CA GLY A 419 -12.06 -8.37 10.06
C GLY A 419 -13.03 -7.21 9.99
N PHE A 420 -13.89 -7.15 8.94
CA PHE A 420 -14.94 -6.16 8.79
C PHE A 420 -16.27 -6.83 8.46
N THR A 421 -17.31 -6.47 9.20
CA THR A 421 -18.68 -6.76 8.75
C THR A 421 -19.20 -5.60 7.90
N PRO A 422 -20.10 -5.86 6.93
CA PRO A 422 -20.77 -4.79 6.17
C PRO A 422 -21.47 -3.78 7.09
N GLU A 423 -21.98 -4.23 8.26
CA GLU A 423 -22.62 -3.39 9.27
C GLU A 423 -21.64 -2.39 9.89
N THR A 424 -20.44 -2.83 10.21
CA THR A 424 -19.41 -1.94 10.79
C THR A 424 -18.94 -0.90 9.78
N LEU A 425 -18.80 -1.28 8.51
CA LEU A 425 -18.48 -0.35 7.43
C LEU A 425 -19.60 0.69 7.22
N GLU A 426 -20.85 0.28 7.22
CA GLU A 426 -22.02 1.19 7.12
C GLU A 426 -22.03 2.19 8.29
N LYS A 427 -21.72 1.73 9.52
CA LYS A 427 -21.57 2.63 10.68
C LYS A 427 -20.47 3.67 10.48
N ILE A 428 -19.29 3.25 10.02
CA ILE A 428 -18.18 4.16 9.76
C ILE A 428 -18.54 5.16 8.65
N GLN A 429 -19.16 4.71 7.57
CA GLN A 429 -19.66 5.58 6.50
C GLN A 429 -20.66 6.60 7.05
N LYS A 430 -21.60 6.17 7.89
CA LYS A 430 -22.59 7.09 8.50
C LYS A 430 -21.94 8.11 9.42
N ILE A 431 -20.92 7.72 10.17
CA ILE A 431 -20.16 8.64 11.02
C ILE A 431 -19.41 9.67 10.18
N GLN A 432 -18.81 9.24 9.05
CA GLN A 432 -18.17 10.13 8.09
C GLN A 432 -19.17 11.14 7.50
N GLU A 433 -20.37 10.71 7.10
CA GLU A 433 -21.42 11.60 6.63
C GLU A 433 -21.81 12.65 7.70
N LEU A 434 -21.94 12.22 8.95
CA LEU A 434 -22.23 13.12 10.07
C LEU A 434 -21.11 14.12 10.32
N MET A 435 -19.86 13.70 10.20
CA MET A 435 -18.68 14.55 10.32
C MET A 435 -18.65 15.60 9.20
N SER A 436 -18.89 15.19 7.96
CA SER A 436 -18.97 16.09 6.81
C SER A 436 -20.09 17.12 6.97
N GLU A 437 -21.29 16.70 7.40
CA GLU A 437 -22.40 17.61 7.67
C GLU A 437 -22.05 18.63 8.77
N LEU A 438 -21.41 18.18 9.84
CA LEU A 438 -20.96 19.03 10.94
C LEU A 438 -19.93 20.09 10.48
N LEU A 439 -19.00 19.70 9.61
CA LEU A 439 -17.95 20.61 9.10
C LEU A 439 -18.48 21.59 8.08
N ASP A 440 -19.33 21.14 7.15
CA ASP A 440 -19.76 21.95 6.02
C ASP A 440 -20.94 22.87 6.39
N LYS A 441 -21.88 22.40 7.19
CA LYS A 441 -23.09 23.17 7.52
C LYS A 441 -23.00 23.85 8.89
N ASP A 442 -22.69 23.08 9.92
CA ASP A 442 -22.76 23.56 11.29
C ASP A 442 -21.61 24.46 11.67
N SER A 443 -20.38 24.11 11.28
CA SER A 443 -19.19 24.93 11.52
C SER A 443 -19.26 26.25 10.76
N GLN A 444 -19.69 26.22 9.49
CA GLN A 444 -19.86 27.44 8.69
C GLN A 444 -20.97 28.34 9.28
N ALA A 445 -22.11 27.77 9.68
CA ALA A 445 -23.17 28.51 10.33
C ALA A 445 -22.73 29.12 11.66
N LEU A 446 -21.90 28.40 12.43
CA LEU A 446 -21.30 28.89 13.67
C LEU A 446 -20.35 30.07 13.43
N LEU A 447 -19.45 29.95 12.46
CA LEU A 447 -18.53 31.03 12.07
C LEU A 447 -19.25 32.25 11.55
N GLN A 448 -20.33 32.06 10.78
CA GLN A 448 -21.15 33.16 10.29
C GLN A 448 -21.87 33.89 11.42
N LYS A 449 -22.49 33.16 12.35
CA LYS A 449 -23.14 33.78 13.54
C LYS A 449 -22.14 34.54 14.38
N LEU A 450 -20.92 34.01 14.55
CA LEU A 450 -19.85 34.68 15.28
C LEU A 450 -19.41 35.95 14.57
N SER A 451 -19.27 35.90 13.23
CA SER A 451 -18.93 37.05 12.40
C SER A 451 -20.01 38.15 12.49
N ASP A 452 -21.26 37.77 12.33
CA ASP A 452 -22.41 38.68 12.45
C ASP A 452 -22.46 39.33 13.85
N THR A 453 -22.20 38.57 14.90
CA THR A 453 -22.11 39.06 16.26
C THR A 453 -20.99 40.06 16.44
N VAL A 454 -19.78 39.81 15.91
CA VAL A 454 -18.64 40.71 15.94
C VAL A 454 -18.90 42.00 15.17
N GLU A 455 -19.62 41.93 14.04
CA GLU A 455 -20.01 43.13 13.26
C GLU A 455 -21.05 43.96 14.00
N LYS A 456 -22.07 43.31 14.50
CA LYS A 456 -23.17 43.99 15.23
C LYS A 456 -22.78 44.51 16.62
N MET A 457 -21.62 44.15 17.17
CA MET A 457 -21.12 44.73 18.44
C MET A 457 -21.01 46.24 18.41
N SER A 458 -20.82 46.85 17.22
CA SER A 458 -20.85 48.30 17.04
C SER A 458 -22.28 48.89 16.98
N GLU A 459 -23.29 48.05 16.83
CA GLU A 459 -24.73 48.37 16.83
C GLU A 459 -25.37 47.77 18.09
N GLN A 460 -26.64 47.74 18.28
CA GLN A 460 -27.25 47.09 19.44
C GLN A 460 -27.54 45.59 19.21
N ILE A 461 -26.69 44.72 19.76
CA ILE A 461 -26.98 43.25 19.80
C ILE A 461 -28.02 42.97 20.87
N SER A 462 -29.00 42.15 20.60
CA SER A 462 -29.99 41.70 21.59
C SER A 462 -29.42 40.64 22.52
N ASP A 463 -29.91 40.57 23.77
CA ASP A 463 -29.58 39.46 24.68
C ASP A 463 -29.97 38.10 24.15
N GLN A 464 -30.92 38.04 23.22
CA GLN A 464 -31.32 36.81 22.57
C GLN A 464 -30.26 36.32 21.56
N GLU A 465 -29.66 37.23 20.78
CA GLU A 465 -28.59 36.88 19.82
C GLU A 465 -27.33 36.35 20.53
N LEU A 466 -27.00 36.94 21.71
CA LEU A 466 -25.88 36.43 22.52
C LEU A 466 -26.14 35.03 23.06
N LYS A 467 -27.37 34.74 23.52
CA LYS A 467 -27.79 33.41 23.96
C LYS A 467 -27.78 32.40 22.81
N ASP A 468 -28.27 32.82 21.63
CA ASP A 468 -28.32 31.96 20.45
C ASP A 468 -26.90 31.61 19.96
N LEU A 469 -25.91 32.51 20.11
CA LEU A 469 -24.49 32.24 19.81
C LEU A 469 -23.91 31.25 20.82
N ALA A 470 -24.06 31.52 22.13
CA ALA A 470 -23.56 30.60 23.18
C ALA A 470 -24.15 29.19 23.00
N PHE A 471 -25.42 29.14 22.67
CA PHE A 471 -26.10 27.88 22.40
C PHE A 471 -25.54 27.17 21.17
N SER A 472 -25.23 27.88 20.07
CA SER A 472 -24.67 27.28 18.86
C SER A 472 -23.32 26.65 19.13
N PHE A 473 -22.49 27.24 19.97
CA PHE A 473 -21.23 26.65 20.40
C PHE A 473 -21.43 25.38 21.24
N GLN A 474 -22.34 25.40 22.19
CA GLN A 474 -22.67 24.21 22.99
C GLN A 474 -23.24 23.07 22.14
N ASP A 475 -24.08 23.38 21.16
CA ASP A 475 -24.64 22.39 20.22
C ASP A 475 -23.54 21.76 19.38
N TYR A 476 -22.60 22.57 18.85
CA TYR A 476 -21.48 22.09 18.08
C TYR A 476 -20.55 21.18 18.91
N ASP A 477 -20.24 21.57 20.16
CA ASP A 477 -19.50 20.72 21.11
C ASP A 477 -20.14 19.34 21.28
N GLN A 478 -21.46 19.34 21.53
CA GLN A 478 -22.21 18.10 21.76
C GLN A 478 -22.19 17.20 20.51
N GLN A 479 -22.27 17.79 19.32
CA GLN A 479 -22.22 17.03 18.07
C GLN A 479 -20.84 16.43 17.84
N LEU A 480 -19.75 17.19 18.10
CA LEU A 480 -18.39 16.66 18.02
C LEU A 480 -18.16 15.53 19.02
N GLU A 481 -18.57 15.70 20.27
CA GLU A 481 -18.46 14.67 21.32
C GLU A 481 -19.26 13.41 20.96
N ARG A 482 -20.45 13.59 20.40
CA ARG A 482 -21.27 12.50 19.88
C ARG A 482 -20.56 11.76 18.74
N THR A 483 -19.98 12.48 17.79
CA THR A 483 -19.25 11.87 16.68
C THR A 483 -18.04 11.08 17.16
N LEU A 484 -17.29 11.62 18.14
CA LEU A 484 -16.19 10.90 18.78
C LEU A 484 -16.65 9.58 19.43
N ASN A 485 -17.69 9.63 20.26
CA ASN A 485 -18.21 8.44 20.94
C ASN A 485 -18.69 7.37 19.94
N MET A 486 -19.35 7.79 18.86
CA MET A 486 -19.78 6.85 17.82
C MET A 486 -18.58 6.21 17.11
N LEU A 487 -17.53 6.99 16.81
CA LEU A 487 -16.33 6.51 16.16
C LEU A 487 -15.58 5.51 17.06
N GLU A 488 -15.40 5.83 18.34
CA GLU A 488 -14.81 4.93 19.32
C GLU A 488 -15.58 3.61 19.39
N ASN A 489 -16.92 3.66 19.46
CA ASN A 489 -17.75 2.45 19.49
C ASN A 489 -17.64 1.62 18.20
N ALA A 490 -17.59 2.28 17.03
CA ALA A 490 -17.45 1.60 15.75
C ALA A 490 -16.08 0.91 15.65
N PHE A 491 -15.01 1.57 16.05
CA PHE A 491 -13.66 1.00 16.06
C PHE A 491 -13.53 -0.17 17.04
N GLN A 492 -14.10 -0.04 18.24
CA GLN A 492 -14.11 -1.15 19.20
C GLN A 492 -14.88 -2.38 18.69
N ALA A 493 -16.00 -2.16 18.00
CA ALA A 493 -16.73 -3.24 17.36
C ALA A 493 -15.89 -3.91 16.28
N ARG A 494 -15.21 -3.12 15.43
CA ARG A 494 -14.29 -3.65 14.42
C ARG A 494 -13.10 -4.40 15.04
N GLN A 495 -12.50 -3.87 16.11
CA GLN A 495 -11.39 -4.54 16.80
C GLN A 495 -11.82 -5.90 17.38
N LEU A 496 -13.05 -5.98 17.89
CA LEU A 496 -13.61 -7.25 18.36
C LEU A 496 -13.89 -8.24 17.21
N GLU A 497 -14.43 -7.76 16.08
CA GLU A 497 -14.57 -8.55 14.86
C GLU A 497 -13.20 -9.02 14.35
N GLY A 498 -12.20 -8.14 14.38
CA GLY A 498 -10.81 -8.46 14.06
C GLY A 498 -10.24 -9.59 14.91
N LEU A 499 -10.46 -9.57 16.23
CA LEU A 499 -10.04 -10.65 17.12
C LEU A 499 -10.69 -11.99 16.75
N LYS A 500 -11.98 -12.00 16.41
CA LYS A 500 -12.67 -13.22 15.96
C LYS A 500 -12.03 -13.76 14.67
N GLU A 501 -11.76 -12.90 13.69
CA GLU A 501 -11.15 -13.32 12.43
C GLU A 501 -9.69 -13.77 12.60
N MET A 502 -8.92 -13.13 13.50
CA MET A 502 -7.59 -13.60 13.87
C MET A 502 -7.63 -15.02 14.44
N ALA A 503 -8.55 -15.29 15.36
CA ALA A 503 -8.72 -16.64 15.92
C ALA A 503 -9.09 -17.66 14.83
N ASN A 504 -9.94 -17.27 13.89
CA ASN A 504 -10.34 -18.11 12.76
C ASN A 504 -9.16 -18.38 11.80
N GLU A 505 -8.39 -17.35 11.45
CA GLU A 505 -7.18 -17.52 10.62
C GLU A 505 -6.14 -18.41 11.28
N LEU A 506 -5.84 -18.19 12.57
CA LEU A 506 -4.91 -19.04 13.33
C LEU A 506 -5.39 -20.50 13.32
N ALA A 507 -6.70 -20.73 13.49
CA ALA A 507 -7.28 -22.07 13.43
C ALA A 507 -7.14 -22.70 12.02
N GLN A 508 -7.36 -21.95 10.96
CA GLN A 508 -7.20 -22.41 9.57
C GLN A 508 -5.73 -22.70 9.24
N ARG A 509 -4.81 -21.83 9.64
CA ARG A 509 -3.37 -22.04 9.46
C ARG A 509 -2.91 -23.29 10.22
N GLN A 510 -3.42 -23.50 11.43
CA GLN A 510 -3.13 -24.71 12.22
C GLN A 510 -3.70 -25.97 11.57
N ASP A 511 -4.91 -25.92 11.00
CA ASP A 511 -5.53 -27.02 10.24
C ASP A 511 -4.72 -27.39 8.98
N HIS A 512 -4.28 -26.36 8.24
CA HIS A 512 -3.42 -26.57 7.06
C HIS A 512 -2.09 -27.23 7.45
N LEU A 513 -1.44 -26.72 8.51
CA LEU A 513 -0.18 -27.25 8.99
C LEU A 513 -0.31 -28.69 9.53
N GLU A 514 -1.42 -28.98 10.22
CA GLU A 514 -1.76 -30.36 10.65
C GLU A 514 -1.88 -31.32 9.45
N ARG A 515 -2.62 -30.91 8.41
CA ARG A 515 -2.80 -31.72 7.18
C ARG A 515 -1.48 -31.93 6.43
N GLU A 516 -0.63 -30.93 6.37
CA GLU A 516 0.70 -31.08 5.76
C GLU A 516 1.57 -32.02 6.58
N THR A 517 1.58 -31.87 7.91
CA THR A 517 2.29 -32.78 8.82
C THR A 517 1.79 -34.22 8.64
N GLN A 518 0.49 -34.42 8.47
CA GLN A 518 -0.09 -35.74 8.22
C GLN A 518 0.35 -36.31 6.87
N LYS A 519 0.21 -35.56 5.79
CA LYS A 519 0.67 -35.97 4.44
C LYS A 519 2.15 -36.33 4.45
N TRP A 520 2.93 -35.54 5.15
CA TRP A 520 4.36 -35.77 5.32
C TRP A 520 4.65 -37.08 6.04
N ASN A 521 3.95 -37.37 7.12
CA ASN A 521 4.06 -38.66 7.83
C ASN A 521 3.73 -39.85 6.96
N GLU A 522 2.67 -39.77 6.14
CA GLU A 522 2.28 -40.79 5.18
C GLU A 522 3.34 -41.01 4.09
N GLN A 523 3.91 -39.92 3.56
CA GLN A 523 4.99 -39.99 2.57
C GLN A 523 6.27 -40.62 3.16
N LYS A 524 6.66 -40.23 4.36
CA LYS A 524 7.84 -40.76 5.08
C LYS A 524 7.68 -42.27 5.30
N GLN A 525 6.53 -42.74 5.76
CA GLN A 525 6.25 -44.17 5.94
C GLN A 525 6.29 -44.95 4.62
N ASN A 526 5.71 -44.42 3.54
CA ASN A 526 5.72 -45.06 2.23
C ASN A 526 7.15 -45.11 1.63
N GLN A 527 8.00 -44.14 1.90
CA GLN A 527 9.38 -44.09 1.45
C GLN A 527 10.30 -45.05 2.25
N GLU A 528 10.12 -45.17 3.55
CA GLU A 528 10.84 -46.11 4.37
C GLU A 528 10.59 -47.56 3.90
N ASN A 529 9.35 -47.88 3.46
CA ASN A 529 8.97 -49.17 2.93
C ASN A 529 9.55 -49.49 1.53
N THR A 530 9.94 -48.42 0.76
CA THR A 530 10.47 -48.60 -0.62
C THR A 530 11.99 -48.48 -0.73
N SER A 531 12.71 -48.10 0.34
CA SER A 531 14.14 -47.71 0.31
C SER A 531 15.12 -48.86 0.24
N ALA A 532 14.70 -50.13 0.17
CA ALA A 532 15.58 -51.27 0.20
C ALA A 532 16.41 -51.52 -1.08
N ALA A 533 16.22 -50.73 -2.16
CA ALA A 533 16.80 -51.00 -3.50
C ALA A 533 17.58 -49.86 -4.14
N GLN A 534 17.89 -48.72 -3.45
CA GLN A 534 18.42 -47.53 -4.10
C GLN A 534 19.88 -47.13 -3.63
N GLY A 535 20.63 -46.41 -4.49
CA GLY A 535 22.01 -46.04 -4.28
C GLY A 535 22.25 -44.98 -3.21
N GLU A 536 23.46 -44.88 -2.66
CA GLU A 536 23.82 -44.03 -1.50
C GLU A 536 23.70 -42.52 -1.76
N GLN A 537 23.90 -42.05 -3.00
CA GLN A 537 23.74 -40.65 -3.39
C GLN A 537 22.26 -40.20 -3.47
N GLU A 538 21.38 -41.10 -3.91
CA GLU A 538 19.93 -40.81 -3.93
C GLU A 538 19.30 -40.81 -2.53
N ARG A 539 19.90 -41.56 -1.60
CA ARG A 539 19.48 -41.55 -0.20
C ARG A 539 19.86 -40.22 0.48
N GLN A 540 21.06 -39.73 0.23
CA GLN A 540 21.52 -38.48 0.85
C GLN A 540 20.74 -37.26 0.35
N ALA A 541 20.46 -37.15 -0.94
CA ALA A 541 19.63 -36.09 -1.50
C ALA A 541 18.19 -36.09 -0.92
N ARG A 542 17.66 -37.27 -0.65
CA ARG A 542 16.31 -37.42 -0.03
C ARG A 542 16.29 -37.10 1.45
N GLU A 543 17.33 -37.50 2.19
CA GLU A 543 17.47 -37.13 3.60
C GLU A 543 17.56 -35.60 3.74
N ASP A 544 18.27 -34.93 2.84
CA ASP A 544 18.33 -33.46 2.81
C ASP A 544 16.98 -32.82 2.51
N GLU A 545 16.19 -33.40 1.58
CA GLU A 545 14.84 -32.96 1.26
C GLU A 545 13.85 -33.17 2.45
N ILE A 546 13.98 -34.31 3.13
CA ILE A 546 13.23 -34.62 4.37
C ILE A 546 13.53 -33.59 5.45
N HIS A 547 14.78 -33.30 5.71
CA HIS A 547 15.18 -32.33 6.70
C HIS A 547 14.71 -30.90 6.39
N ALA A 548 14.76 -30.50 5.12
CA ALA A 548 14.28 -29.19 4.69
C ALA A 548 12.76 -29.05 4.93
N ALA A 549 11.97 -30.07 4.60
CA ALA A 549 10.53 -30.04 4.80
C ALA A 549 10.15 -30.04 6.31
N GLU A 550 10.78 -30.87 7.12
CA GLU A 550 10.55 -30.90 8.60
C GLU A 550 10.92 -29.56 9.24
N LYS A 551 12.03 -28.93 8.82
CA LYS A 551 12.43 -27.61 9.28
C LYS A 551 11.40 -26.55 8.90
N SER A 552 10.90 -26.58 7.66
CA SER A 552 9.85 -25.66 7.21
C SER A 552 8.54 -25.80 8.01
N LEU A 553 8.12 -27.02 8.35
CA LEU A 553 6.96 -27.25 9.20
C LEU A 553 7.17 -26.69 10.62
N ALA A 554 8.36 -26.87 11.19
CA ALA A 554 8.71 -26.37 12.51
C ALA A 554 8.71 -24.83 12.58
N GLU A 555 9.30 -24.19 11.58
CA GLU A 555 9.33 -22.71 11.51
C GLU A 555 7.92 -22.13 11.37
N ARG A 556 7.07 -22.70 10.53
CA ARG A 556 5.68 -22.26 10.39
C ARG A 556 4.86 -22.46 11.66
N GLN A 557 5.10 -23.55 12.38
CA GLN A 557 4.45 -23.78 13.67
C GLN A 557 4.90 -22.74 14.72
N ARG A 558 6.16 -22.34 14.68
CA ARG A 558 6.71 -21.33 15.58
C ARG A 558 6.16 -19.92 15.30
N LEU A 559 6.04 -19.56 14.00
CA LEU A 559 5.38 -18.31 13.62
C LEU A 559 3.92 -18.28 14.11
N LEU A 560 3.21 -19.40 13.98
CA LEU A 560 1.84 -19.50 14.46
C LEU A 560 1.74 -19.42 16.00
N GLU A 561 2.72 -19.95 16.74
CA GLU A 561 2.85 -19.77 18.20
C GLU A 561 3.02 -18.28 18.55
N GLU A 562 3.91 -17.56 17.85
CA GLU A 562 4.17 -16.14 18.06
C GLU A 562 2.91 -15.30 17.77
N ASP A 563 2.23 -15.55 16.64
CA ASP A 563 0.98 -14.88 16.28
C ASP A 563 -0.12 -15.15 17.33
N ALA A 564 -0.20 -16.36 17.88
CA ALA A 564 -1.16 -16.68 18.94
C ALA A 564 -0.87 -15.93 20.25
N HIS A 565 0.41 -15.71 20.59
CA HIS A 565 0.77 -14.86 21.71
C HIS A 565 0.35 -13.41 21.49
N GLN A 566 0.64 -12.85 20.30
CA GLN A 566 0.23 -11.49 19.95
C GLN A 566 -1.30 -11.34 19.95
N PHE A 567 -2.03 -12.35 19.50
CA PHE A 567 -3.48 -12.39 19.58
C PHE A 567 -4.00 -12.28 21.04
N LEU A 568 -3.43 -13.05 21.97
CA LEU A 568 -3.79 -12.99 23.40
C LEU A 568 -3.45 -11.62 24.04
N ASP A 569 -2.36 -11.01 23.61
CA ASP A 569 -1.97 -9.66 24.04
C ASP A 569 -2.96 -8.61 23.50
N LYS A 570 -3.39 -8.72 22.24
CA LYS A 570 -4.44 -7.86 21.66
C LYS A 570 -5.79 -8.01 22.37
N MET A 571 -6.17 -9.22 22.77
CA MET A 571 -7.36 -9.42 23.60
C MET A 571 -7.26 -8.62 24.92
N GLN A 572 -6.09 -8.61 25.55
CA GLN A 572 -5.86 -7.85 26.76
C GLN A 572 -5.90 -6.34 26.52
N GLU A 573 -5.31 -5.86 25.44
CA GLU A 573 -5.33 -4.44 25.06
C GLU A 573 -6.76 -3.94 24.81
N LEU A 574 -7.54 -4.64 24.01
CA LEU A 574 -8.94 -4.31 23.75
C LEU A 574 -9.78 -4.36 25.03
N ARG A 575 -9.55 -5.33 25.91
CA ARG A 575 -10.20 -5.39 27.23
C ARG A 575 -9.95 -4.11 28.05
N GLU A 576 -8.71 -3.60 28.08
CA GLU A 576 -8.41 -2.37 28.84
C GLU A 576 -9.12 -1.14 28.22
N LYS A 577 -9.20 -1.06 26.88
CA LYS A 577 -9.96 -0.02 26.18
C LYS A 577 -11.47 -0.09 26.53
N LEU A 578 -12.03 -1.28 26.54
CA LEU A 578 -13.47 -1.52 26.81
C LEU A 578 -13.86 -1.34 28.28
N LYS A 579 -12.93 -1.40 29.22
CA LYS A 579 -13.21 -1.40 30.65
C LYS A 579 -14.04 -0.23 31.16
N LYS A 580 -13.93 0.94 30.52
CA LYS A 580 -14.67 2.16 30.89
C LYS A 580 -16.04 2.24 30.22
N GLN A 581 -16.13 1.78 28.97
CA GLN A 581 -17.32 1.97 28.13
C GLN A 581 -18.25 0.76 28.15
N SER A 582 -17.69 -0.44 28.17
CA SER A 582 -18.42 -1.72 28.13
C SER A 582 -17.82 -2.73 29.13
N PRO A 583 -17.99 -2.53 30.45
CA PRO A 583 -17.37 -3.36 31.48
C PRO A 583 -17.74 -4.84 31.37
N ASP A 584 -18.98 -5.16 30.98
CA ASP A 584 -19.45 -6.55 30.83
C ASP A 584 -18.71 -7.26 29.69
N LEU A 585 -18.49 -6.58 28.57
CA LEU A 585 -17.71 -7.10 27.44
C LEU A 585 -16.23 -7.25 27.80
N ALA A 586 -15.66 -6.27 28.50
CA ALA A 586 -14.30 -6.36 29.02
C ALA A 586 -14.11 -7.57 29.96
N GLN A 587 -15.09 -7.85 30.81
CA GLN A 587 -15.10 -9.02 31.68
C GLN A 587 -15.19 -10.32 30.86
N LYS A 588 -16.03 -10.35 29.84
CA LYS A 588 -16.17 -11.51 28.96
C LYS A 588 -14.88 -11.81 28.18
N LEU A 589 -14.23 -10.79 27.62
CA LEU A 589 -12.94 -10.95 26.95
C LEU A 589 -11.86 -11.47 27.89
N GLU A 590 -11.80 -10.97 29.13
CA GLU A 590 -10.87 -11.48 30.13
C GLU A 590 -11.14 -12.94 30.45
N GLN A 591 -12.42 -13.32 30.59
CA GLN A 591 -12.79 -14.69 30.80
C GLN A 591 -12.33 -15.60 29.66
N LEU A 592 -12.60 -15.21 28.39
CA LEU A 592 -12.17 -15.98 27.22
C LEU A 592 -10.65 -16.13 27.14
N ARG A 593 -9.92 -15.05 27.43
CA ARG A 593 -8.46 -15.07 27.49
C ARG A 593 -7.93 -16.02 28.57
N GLN A 594 -8.53 -15.96 29.75
CA GLN A 594 -8.15 -16.85 30.84
C GLN A 594 -8.48 -18.31 30.53
N GLU A 595 -9.63 -18.61 29.95
CA GLU A 595 -9.98 -19.95 29.49
C GLU A 595 -8.97 -20.50 28.48
N ALA A 596 -8.54 -19.68 27.49
CA ALA A 596 -7.52 -20.06 26.52
C ALA A 596 -6.16 -20.37 27.19
N LEU A 597 -5.78 -19.60 28.20
CA LEU A 597 -4.55 -19.83 28.98
C LEU A 597 -4.66 -21.08 29.86
N GLU A 598 -5.80 -21.28 30.55
CA GLU A 598 -6.06 -22.45 31.40
C GLU A 598 -6.17 -23.74 30.61
N GLN A 599 -6.74 -23.71 29.38
CA GLN A 599 -6.75 -24.83 28.46
C GLN A 599 -5.38 -25.12 27.84
N GLY A 600 -4.41 -24.22 28.09
CA GLY A 600 -3.02 -24.40 27.71
C GLY A 600 -2.74 -24.15 26.24
N LEU A 601 -3.50 -23.31 25.53
CA LEU A 601 -3.30 -22.99 24.12
C LEU A 601 -1.84 -22.64 23.77
N PRO A 602 -1.14 -21.73 24.50
CA PRO A 602 0.27 -21.44 24.22
C PRO A 602 1.17 -22.66 24.40
N ASN A 603 0.88 -23.51 25.38
CA ASN A 603 1.65 -24.69 25.65
C ASN A 603 1.46 -25.78 24.57
N GLU A 604 0.24 -25.97 24.06
CA GLU A 604 -0.02 -26.89 22.95
C GLU A 604 0.69 -26.46 21.66
N LEU A 605 0.69 -25.17 21.33
CA LEU A 605 1.41 -24.61 20.19
C LEU A 605 2.94 -24.76 20.34
N SER A 606 3.46 -24.45 21.52
CA SER A 606 4.89 -24.59 21.85
C SER A 606 5.34 -26.05 21.81
N GLN A 607 4.55 -26.98 22.33
CA GLN A 607 4.86 -28.40 22.26
C GLN A 607 4.81 -28.91 20.83
N ALA A 608 3.84 -28.47 20.02
CA ALA A 608 3.79 -28.79 18.59
C ALA A 608 5.05 -28.32 17.87
N ALA A 609 5.48 -27.05 18.09
CA ALA A 609 6.70 -26.51 17.51
C ALA A 609 7.95 -27.31 17.93
N GLN A 610 8.08 -27.57 19.23
CA GLN A 610 9.22 -28.32 19.78
C GLN A 610 9.29 -29.75 19.24
N GLN A 611 8.16 -30.45 19.10
CA GLN A 611 8.14 -31.79 18.53
C GLN A 611 8.53 -31.79 17.05
N LEU A 612 8.09 -30.78 16.28
CA LEU A 612 8.50 -30.61 14.88
C LEU A 612 9.99 -30.26 14.76
N GLU A 613 10.54 -29.40 15.62
CA GLU A 613 11.99 -29.10 15.68
C GLU A 613 12.82 -30.36 15.98
N GLN A 614 12.29 -31.26 16.83
CA GLN A 614 12.90 -32.56 17.14
C GLN A 614 12.63 -33.63 16.07
N GLN A 615 11.99 -33.25 14.93
CA GLN A 615 11.64 -34.16 13.83
C GLN A 615 10.64 -35.27 14.21
N ASN A 616 9.93 -35.09 15.32
CA ASN A 616 8.92 -36.00 15.85
C ASN A 616 7.51 -35.61 15.32
N THR A 617 7.32 -35.61 14.01
CA THR A 617 6.08 -35.16 13.36
C THR A 617 4.83 -35.93 13.83
N GLN A 618 4.95 -37.19 14.21
CA GLN A 618 3.86 -37.98 14.78
C GLN A 618 3.43 -37.49 16.18
N LEU A 619 4.37 -37.05 17.01
CA LEU A 619 4.10 -36.53 18.35
C LEU A 619 3.59 -35.07 18.31
N ALA A 620 3.87 -34.34 17.25
CA ALA A 620 3.35 -32.98 17.06
C ALA A 620 1.83 -32.95 16.76
N GLN A 621 1.31 -33.96 16.04
CA GLN A 621 -0.09 -34.00 15.58
C GLN A 621 -1.14 -33.80 16.69
N PRO A 622 -1.11 -34.53 17.83
CA PRO A 622 -2.11 -34.32 18.88
C PRO A 622 -2.09 -32.91 19.46
N HIS A 623 -0.93 -32.29 19.57
CA HIS A 623 -0.80 -30.90 20.02
C HIS A 623 -1.36 -29.91 18.99
N GLN A 624 -1.09 -30.13 17.71
CA GLN A 624 -1.67 -29.36 16.60
C GLN A 624 -3.20 -29.43 16.59
N GLN A 625 -3.76 -30.64 16.79
CA GLN A 625 -5.22 -30.85 16.86
C GLN A 625 -5.85 -30.16 18.06
N ASN A 626 -5.21 -30.24 19.24
CA ASN A 626 -5.70 -29.57 20.43
C ASN A 626 -5.69 -28.03 20.25
N ALA A 627 -4.59 -27.49 19.76
CA ALA A 627 -4.46 -26.05 19.49
C ALA A 627 -5.52 -25.57 18.47
N ARG A 628 -5.72 -26.31 17.38
CA ARG A 628 -6.76 -25.99 16.38
C ARG A 628 -8.15 -25.96 17.02
N ARG A 629 -8.52 -26.97 17.80
CA ARG A 629 -9.83 -27.04 18.47
C ARG A 629 -10.04 -25.88 19.43
N GLN A 630 -9.02 -25.50 20.20
CA GLN A 630 -9.09 -24.36 21.12
C GLN A 630 -9.25 -23.05 20.39
N LEU A 631 -8.51 -22.82 19.29
CA LEU A 631 -8.64 -21.63 18.45
C LEU A 631 -10.01 -21.52 17.78
N GLN A 632 -10.56 -22.64 17.29
CA GLN A 632 -11.92 -22.69 16.74
C GLN A 632 -12.97 -22.34 17.81
N SER A 633 -12.88 -22.97 18.98
CA SER A 633 -13.78 -22.67 20.11
C SER A 633 -13.70 -21.20 20.53
N LEU A 634 -12.51 -20.61 20.52
CA LEU A 634 -12.32 -19.22 20.87
C LEU A 634 -12.94 -18.27 19.83
N SER A 635 -12.80 -18.58 18.54
CA SER A 635 -13.47 -17.85 17.46
C SER A 635 -14.99 -17.90 17.59
N GLU A 636 -15.56 -19.08 17.89
CA GLU A 636 -17.00 -19.27 18.11
C GLU A 636 -17.51 -18.46 19.32
N GLN A 637 -16.79 -18.49 20.43
CA GLN A 637 -17.15 -17.74 21.64
C GLN A 637 -17.02 -16.22 21.46
N LEU A 638 -16.06 -15.75 20.69
CA LEU A 638 -15.96 -14.34 20.28
C LEU A 638 -17.16 -13.96 19.41
N GLN A 639 -17.55 -14.79 18.45
CA GLN A 639 -18.74 -14.57 17.62
C GLN A 639 -20.01 -14.47 18.45
N GLU A 640 -20.20 -15.37 19.44
CA GLU A 640 -21.32 -15.31 20.38
C GLU A 640 -21.31 -14.01 21.18
N SER A 641 -20.12 -13.56 21.59
CA SER A 641 -19.98 -12.31 22.36
C SER A 641 -20.33 -11.08 21.52
N ILE A 642 -19.93 -11.03 20.24
CA ILE A 642 -20.28 -9.99 19.29
C ILE A 642 -21.80 -9.94 19.09
N ALA A 643 -22.42 -11.08 18.82
CA ALA A 643 -23.86 -11.18 18.58
C ALA A 643 -24.66 -10.77 19.83
N ALA A 644 -24.22 -11.20 21.02
CA ALA A 644 -24.84 -10.83 22.30
C ALA A 644 -24.76 -9.31 22.53
N MET A 645 -23.61 -8.70 22.27
CA MET A 645 -23.40 -7.24 22.41
C MET A 645 -24.32 -6.45 21.46
N GLN A 646 -24.35 -6.83 20.19
CA GLN A 646 -25.20 -6.18 19.19
C GLN A 646 -26.68 -6.30 19.55
N GLY A 647 -27.13 -7.51 19.91
CA GLY A 647 -28.51 -7.75 20.30
C GLY A 647 -28.91 -7.02 21.59
N MET A 648 -28.04 -6.98 22.60
CA MET A 648 -28.30 -6.29 23.85
C MET A 648 -28.36 -4.76 23.69
N ASN A 649 -27.43 -4.18 22.94
CA ASN A 649 -27.42 -2.74 22.66
C ASN A 649 -28.68 -2.30 21.88
N MET A 650 -29.09 -3.07 20.89
CA MET A 650 -30.33 -2.79 20.15
C MET A 650 -31.58 -2.93 21.01
N ALA A 651 -31.68 -3.98 21.81
CA ALA A 651 -32.82 -4.18 22.71
C ALA A 651 -32.95 -3.06 23.74
N MET A 652 -31.83 -2.66 24.37
CA MET A 652 -31.79 -1.54 25.32
C MET A 652 -32.16 -0.21 24.66
N ASN A 653 -31.66 0.07 23.47
CA ASN A 653 -32.00 1.31 22.74
C ASN A 653 -33.48 1.34 22.34
N THR A 654 -34.04 0.22 21.89
CA THR A 654 -35.44 0.10 21.49
C THR A 654 -36.36 0.27 22.70
N GLU A 655 -36.04 -0.33 23.85
CA GLU A 655 -36.79 -0.18 25.09
C GLU A 655 -36.72 1.26 25.62
N ALA A 656 -35.52 1.85 25.64
CA ALA A 656 -35.33 3.23 26.09
C ALA A 656 -36.10 4.21 25.19
N LEU A 657 -36.01 4.04 23.86
CA LEU A 657 -36.72 4.89 22.90
C LEU A 657 -38.26 4.76 23.05
N THR A 658 -38.72 3.53 23.26
CA THR A 658 -40.14 3.26 23.56
C THR A 658 -40.59 3.96 24.85
N GLY A 659 -39.74 3.95 25.87
CA GLY A 659 -39.96 4.68 27.13
C GLY A 659 -40.08 6.20 26.93
N LEU A 660 -39.18 6.78 26.11
CA LEU A 660 -39.20 8.21 25.77
C LEU A 660 -40.44 8.59 24.98
N MET A 661 -40.84 7.79 23.99
CA MET A 661 -42.07 8.02 23.21
C MET A 661 -43.30 7.99 24.10
N ARG A 662 -43.40 7.02 25.03
CA ARG A 662 -44.51 6.94 26.01
C ARG A 662 -44.59 8.19 26.88
N ARG A 663 -43.46 8.67 27.40
CA ARG A 663 -43.37 9.90 28.20
C ARG A 663 -43.73 11.12 27.35
N GLY A 664 -43.25 11.18 26.09
CA GLY A 664 -43.62 12.26 25.16
C GLY A 664 -45.10 12.31 24.84
N LEU A 665 -45.74 11.16 24.56
CA LEU A 665 -47.18 11.08 24.33
C LEU A 665 -47.99 11.51 25.57
N PHE A 666 -47.59 11.07 26.77
CA PHE A 666 -48.23 11.51 28.02
C PHE A 666 -48.09 13.02 28.22
N LEU A 667 -46.87 13.58 27.97
CA LEU A 667 -46.65 15.02 28.04
C LEU A 667 -47.50 15.79 27.03
N SER A 668 -47.61 15.30 25.81
CA SER A 668 -48.47 15.89 24.76
C SER A 668 -49.95 15.94 25.20
N THR A 669 -50.49 14.84 25.75
CA THR A 669 -51.88 14.79 26.23
C THR A 669 -52.12 15.74 27.41
N GLN A 670 -51.15 15.93 28.31
CA GLN A 670 -51.21 16.90 29.40
C GLN A 670 -51.17 18.35 28.87
N MET A 671 -50.38 18.63 27.85
CA MET A 671 -50.34 19.94 27.16
C MET A 671 -51.69 20.25 26.49
N GLU A 672 -52.26 19.25 25.79
CA GLU A 672 -53.60 19.37 25.18
C GLU A 672 -54.64 19.73 26.19
N SER A 673 -54.71 19.01 27.33
CA SER A 673 -55.65 19.31 28.42
C SER A 673 -55.51 20.73 28.98
N LEU A 674 -54.32 21.31 28.99
CA LEU A 674 -54.07 22.68 29.40
C LEU A 674 -54.58 23.69 28.36
N THR A 675 -54.45 23.35 27.05
CA THR A 675 -54.83 24.25 25.95
C THR A 675 -56.34 24.27 25.69
N GLU A 676 -57.08 23.21 26.07
CA GLU A 676 -58.52 23.07 25.90
C GLU A 676 -59.32 23.62 27.07
N SER A 677 -58.74 23.74 28.27
CA SER A 677 -59.48 24.22 29.47
C SER A 677 -59.73 25.72 29.37
N PRO A 678 -60.99 26.18 29.55
CA PRO A 678 -61.30 27.63 29.68
C PRO A 678 -60.70 28.15 30.95
N LEU A 679 -59.55 28.75 30.91
CA LEU A 679 -58.78 29.26 32.04
C LEU A 679 -59.35 30.57 32.53
N GLY A 680 -60.04 30.58 33.72
CA GLY A 680 -60.42 31.78 34.44
C GLY A 680 -59.24 32.54 35.07
N GLN A 681 -59.48 33.76 35.56
CA GLN A 681 -58.37 34.59 36.15
C GLN A 681 -57.70 33.96 37.38
N SER A 682 -58.30 33.02 38.07
CA SER A 682 -57.79 32.32 39.25
C SER A 682 -56.90 31.11 38.90
N GLU A 683 -56.90 30.67 37.65
CA GLU A 683 -56.18 29.47 37.20
C GLU A 683 -54.83 29.74 36.50
N GLY A 684 -54.42 31.00 36.27
CA GLY A 684 -53.20 31.38 35.62
C GLY A 684 -51.94 30.88 36.34
N LEU A 685 -51.94 30.89 37.71
CA LEU A 685 -50.84 30.32 38.51
C LEU A 685 -50.70 28.79 38.37
N LEU A 686 -51.85 28.10 38.25
CA LEU A 686 -51.85 26.66 38.04
C LEU A 686 -51.32 26.29 36.63
N ALA A 687 -51.73 27.06 35.63
CA ALA A 687 -51.24 26.91 34.27
C ALA A 687 -49.75 27.16 34.18
N LEU A 688 -49.23 28.18 34.87
CA LEU A 688 -47.78 28.46 34.92
C LEU A 688 -47.01 27.31 35.57
N ARG A 689 -47.51 26.77 36.70
CA ARG A 689 -46.87 25.61 37.36
C ARG A 689 -46.89 24.37 36.46
N ARG A 690 -47.98 24.14 35.73
CA ARG A 690 -48.03 23.03 34.74
C ARG A 690 -47.05 23.25 33.60
N ALA A 691 -46.97 24.44 33.03
CA ALA A 691 -46.01 24.76 31.99
C ALA A 691 -44.55 24.55 32.45
N GLN A 692 -44.21 24.93 33.69
CA GLN A 692 -42.91 24.64 34.29
C GLN A 692 -42.63 23.14 34.48
N ALA A 693 -43.69 22.35 34.79
CA ALA A 693 -43.58 20.90 34.87
C ALA A 693 -43.35 20.27 33.48
N PHE A 694 -44.05 20.79 32.44
CA PHE A 694 -43.91 20.36 31.07
C PHE A 694 -42.51 20.65 30.51
N GLU A 695 -41.96 21.84 30.80
CA GLU A 695 -40.61 22.22 30.38
C GLU A 695 -39.56 21.26 30.97
N ARG A 696 -39.63 20.97 32.28
CA ARG A 696 -38.73 20.02 32.93
C ARG A 696 -38.85 18.62 32.33
N GLU A 697 -40.06 18.16 31.99
CA GLU A 697 -40.25 16.84 31.40
C GLU A 697 -39.82 16.80 29.95
N ALA A 698 -40.04 17.85 29.16
CA ALA A 698 -39.48 17.96 27.81
C ALA A 698 -37.93 17.94 27.83
N GLY A 699 -37.31 18.63 28.83
CA GLY A 699 -35.86 18.55 29.04
C GLY A 699 -35.35 17.15 29.40
N ARG A 700 -36.13 16.38 30.19
CA ARG A 700 -35.74 14.98 30.49
C ARG A 700 -35.89 14.05 29.30
N ILE A 701 -36.89 14.27 28.43
CA ILE A 701 -37.06 13.51 27.20
C ILE A 701 -35.91 13.81 26.26
N LEU A 702 -35.51 15.07 26.12
CA LEU A 702 -34.36 15.50 25.33
C LEU A 702 -33.07 14.89 25.85
N ALA A 703 -32.84 14.91 27.17
CA ALA A 703 -31.64 14.28 27.75
C ALA A 703 -31.60 12.77 27.48
N GLY A 704 -32.74 12.06 27.72
CA GLY A 704 -32.79 10.62 27.46
C GLY A 704 -32.62 10.26 25.96
N TRP A 705 -33.12 11.10 25.05
CA TRP A 705 -32.86 10.89 23.62
C TRP A 705 -31.39 11.09 23.28
N ARG A 706 -30.74 12.10 23.87
CA ARG A 706 -29.31 12.33 23.67
C ARG A 706 -28.47 11.15 24.14
N ASP A 707 -28.81 10.55 25.28
CA ASP A 707 -28.08 9.37 25.79
C ASP A 707 -28.12 8.21 24.78
N ILE A 708 -29.28 7.95 24.16
CA ILE A 708 -29.40 6.92 23.12
C ILE A 708 -28.64 7.32 21.86
N ALA A 709 -28.75 8.57 21.46
CA ALA A 709 -28.14 9.08 20.24
C ALA A 709 -26.61 9.16 20.29
N GLN A 710 -26.00 9.19 21.49
CA GLN A 710 -24.54 9.18 21.63
C GLN A 710 -23.88 7.91 21.12
N THR A 711 -24.58 6.80 21.16
CA THR A 711 -24.04 5.48 20.79
C THR A 711 -24.60 4.94 19.48
N ASN A 712 -25.62 5.59 18.90
CA ASN A 712 -26.30 5.11 17.70
C ASN A 712 -26.24 6.15 16.56
N PRO A 713 -25.48 5.90 15.46
CA PRO A 713 -25.32 6.81 14.33
C PRO A 713 -26.59 6.96 13.47
N PHE A 714 -27.55 6.02 13.60
CA PHE A 714 -28.80 6.02 12.82
C PHE A 714 -29.91 6.87 13.43
N MET A 715 -29.70 7.47 14.60
CA MET A 715 -30.67 8.33 15.26
C MET A 715 -30.74 9.71 14.58
N ASN A 716 -31.94 10.10 14.13
CA ASN A 716 -32.15 11.30 13.35
C ASN A 716 -32.01 12.57 14.18
N ARG A 717 -31.09 13.46 13.83
CA ARG A 717 -30.84 14.76 14.48
C ARG A 717 -32.09 15.64 14.55
N MET A 718 -33.04 15.45 13.62
CA MET A 718 -34.29 16.22 13.62
C MET A 718 -35.09 16.03 14.91
N VAL A 719 -35.02 14.87 15.57
CA VAL A 719 -35.68 14.63 16.87
C VAL A 719 -35.13 15.59 17.93
N GLU A 720 -33.83 15.76 18.01
CA GLU A 720 -33.21 16.68 18.96
C GLU A 720 -33.66 18.13 18.75
N ILE A 721 -33.62 18.57 17.49
CA ILE A 721 -34.05 19.90 17.10
C ILE A 721 -35.50 20.14 17.51
N LEU A 722 -36.39 19.19 17.26
CA LEU A 722 -37.81 19.27 17.57
C LEU A 722 -38.08 19.24 19.08
N LEU A 723 -37.40 18.38 19.84
CA LEU A 723 -37.51 18.33 21.32
C LEU A 723 -37.00 19.62 21.93
N ARG A 724 -35.94 20.19 21.43
CA ARG A 724 -35.43 21.48 21.87
C ARG A 724 -36.40 22.61 21.56
N GLN A 725 -36.90 22.67 20.33
CA GLN A 725 -37.94 23.64 19.98
C GLN A 725 -39.16 23.54 20.91
N SER A 726 -39.54 22.33 21.28
CA SER A 726 -40.61 22.09 22.24
C SER A 726 -40.29 22.71 23.61
N ALA A 727 -39.10 22.47 24.15
CA ALA A 727 -38.65 23.03 25.43
C ALA A 727 -38.54 24.55 25.40
N GLU A 728 -37.96 25.16 24.37
CA GLU A 728 -37.84 26.62 24.20
C GLU A 728 -39.18 27.30 24.08
N ARG A 729 -40.16 26.69 23.38
CA ARG A 729 -41.53 27.20 23.30
C ARG A 729 -42.20 27.21 24.67
N LEU A 730 -41.98 26.20 25.50
CA LEU A 730 -42.48 26.18 26.89
C LEU A 730 -41.81 27.26 27.73
N GLN A 731 -40.52 27.51 27.58
CA GLN A 731 -39.86 28.64 28.27
C GLN A 731 -40.46 29.97 27.88
N ARG A 732 -40.78 30.20 26.60
CA ARG A 732 -41.49 31.40 26.14
C ARG A 732 -42.92 31.49 26.71
N ALA A 733 -43.59 30.35 26.75
CA ALA A 733 -44.92 30.30 27.38
C ALA A 733 -44.87 30.66 28.86
N ILE A 734 -43.84 30.19 29.59
CA ILE A 734 -43.62 30.53 30.99
C ILE A 734 -43.29 32.01 31.15
N ALA A 735 -42.39 32.57 30.32
CA ALA A 735 -42.01 33.99 30.35
C ALA A 735 -43.21 34.92 30.04
N ALA A 736 -44.07 34.53 29.08
CA ALA A 736 -45.27 35.26 28.74
C ALA A 736 -46.38 35.18 29.84
N GLY A 737 -46.36 34.12 30.69
CA GLY A 737 -47.35 33.84 31.69
C GLY A 737 -47.15 34.52 33.08
N GLN A 738 -46.21 35.44 33.24
CA GLN A 738 -45.88 36.08 34.52
C GLN A 738 -46.97 37.10 35.05
N GLY A 739 -48.07 37.22 34.32
CA GLY A 739 -49.19 38.12 34.74
C GLY A 739 -50.43 37.35 35.30
N THR A 740 -51.46 38.08 35.63
CA THR A 740 -52.72 37.52 36.18
C THR A 740 -53.55 36.72 35.16
N LYS A 741 -53.22 36.76 33.87
CA LYS A 741 -53.82 35.93 32.80
C LYS A 741 -52.78 35.10 32.12
N TRP A 742 -53.05 33.82 31.91
CA TRP A 742 -52.20 32.94 31.14
C TRP A 742 -52.25 33.27 29.65
N VAL A 743 -51.18 33.84 29.13
CA VAL A 743 -51.02 34.24 27.70
C VAL A 743 -50.22 33.25 26.90
N GLY A 744 -49.62 32.20 27.55
CA GLY A 744 -48.72 31.22 26.94
C GLY A 744 -49.38 30.09 26.14
N LEU A 745 -50.70 30.12 25.90
CA LEU A 745 -51.45 29.05 25.23
C LEU A 745 -50.94 28.79 23.81
N HIS A 746 -50.64 29.84 23.05
CA HIS A 746 -50.11 29.71 21.70
C HIS A 746 -48.74 28.98 21.69
N GLU A 747 -47.82 29.40 22.54
CA GLU A 747 -46.50 28.79 22.63
C GLU A 747 -46.58 27.35 23.15
N THR A 748 -47.49 27.06 24.11
CA THR A 748 -47.71 25.67 24.56
C THR A 748 -48.24 24.78 23.44
N ARG A 749 -49.17 25.31 22.60
CA ARG A 749 -49.66 24.56 21.42
C ARG A 749 -48.55 24.33 20.40
N GLN A 750 -47.71 25.32 20.12
CA GLN A 750 -46.56 25.17 19.21
C GLN A 750 -45.53 24.18 19.76
N SER A 751 -45.32 24.19 21.10
CA SER A 751 -44.45 23.20 21.75
C SER A 751 -45.00 21.79 21.59
N MET A 752 -46.27 21.56 21.76
CA MET A 752 -46.94 20.28 21.56
C MET A 752 -46.77 19.77 20.12
N ILE A 753 -46.90 20.67 19.11
CA ILE A 753 -46.71 20.30 17.70
C ILE A 753 -45.27 19.83 17.45
N ALA A 754 -44.28 20.55 18.00
CA ALA A 754 -42.86 20.16 17.89
C ALA A 754 -42.61 18.80 18.58
N LEU A 755 -43.13 18.59 19.78
CA LEU A 755 -43.04 17.34 20.52
C LEU A 755 -43.65 16.16 19.73
N ASN A 756 -44.83 16.34 19.16
CA ASN A 756 -45.50 15.29 18.39
C ASN A 756 -44.72 14.92 17.12
N ARG A 757 -44.13 15.92 16.46
CA ARG A 757 -43.21 15.66 15.31
C ARG A 757 -41.97 14.89 15.75
N ALA A 758 -41.43 15.22 16.92
CA ALA A 758 -40.28 14.50 17.48
C ALA A 758 -40.63 13.04 17.76
N ILE A 759 -41.78 12.78 18.37
CA ILE A 759 -42.28 11.43 18.66
C ILE A 759 -42.50 10.64 17.37
N HIS A 760 -43.06 11.27 16.33
CA HIS A 760 -43.22 10.62 15.04
C HIS A 760 -41.89 10.25 14.42
N GLN A 761 -40.89 11.14 14.49
CA GLN A 761 -39.54 10.83 13.99
C GLN A 761 -38.87 9.72 14.82
N MET A 762 -39.03 9.70 16.15
CA MET A 762 -38.56 8.59 16.99
C MET A 762 -39.17 7.25 16.58
N MET A 763 -40.46 7.24 16.17
CA MET A 763 -41.08 6.01 15.66
C MET A 763 -40.44 5.54 14.34
N LEU A 764 -40.10 6.46 13.44
CA LEU A 764 -39.41 6.13 12.20
C LEU A 764 -37.98 5.60 12.49
N ASP A 765 -37.27 6.25 13.40
CA ASP A 765 -35.93 5.80 13.80
C ASP A 765 -36.00 4.39 14.43
N MET A 766 -36.98 4.12 15.27
CA MET A 766 -37.22 2.80 15.85
C MET A 766 -37.56 1.75 14.77
N GLN A 767 -38.36 2.09 13.79
CA GLN A 767 -38.72 1.21 12.68
C GLN A 767 -37.47 0.86 11.87
N ASN A 768 -36.65 1.84 11.54
CA ASN A 768 -35.38 1.63 10.82
C ASN A 768 -34.43 0.72 11.62
N MET A 769 -34.32 0.94 12.93
CA MET A 769 -33.50 0.08 13.81
C MET A 769 -34.03 -1.37 13.83
N MET A 770 -35.33 -1.57 13.91
CA MET A 770 -35.92 -2.91 13.87
C MET A 770 -35.72 -3.59 12.51
N GLN A 771 -35.81 -2.86 11.43
CA GLN A 771 -35.55 -3.39 10.07
C GLN A 771 -34.08 -3.78 9.88
N GLN A 772 -33.14 -2.96 10.35
CA GLN A 772 -31.71 -3.31 10.35
C GLN A 772 -31.40 -4.54 11.20
N MET A 773 -32.05 -4.65 12.39
CA MET A 773 -31.90 -5.82 13.24
C MET A 773 -32.40 -7.10 12.53
N ALA A 774 -33.52 -7.02 11.82
CA ALA A 774 -34.02 -8.15 11.03
C ALA A 774 -33.06 -8.53 9.89
N GLN A 775 -32.51 -7.54 9.18
CA GLN A 775 -31.52 -7.78 8.11
C GLN A 775 -30.20 -8.38 8.65
N SER A 776 -29.65 -7.86 9.74
CA SER A 776 -28.42 -8.40 10.33
C SER A 776 -28.60 -9.81 10.88
N GLN A 777 -29.76 -10.12 11.48
CA GLN A 777 -30.08 -11.47 11.92
C GLN A 777 -30.27 -12.42 10.74
N ALA A 778 -30.89 -11.98 9.64
CA ALA A 778 -31.07 -12.77 8.43
C ALA A 778 -29.70 -13.09 7.77
N GLN A 779 -28.81 -12.10 7.67
CA GLN A 779 -27.44 -12.30 7.16
C GLN A 779 -26.62 -13.24 8.05
N GLY A 780 -26.69 -13.07 9.37
CA GLY A 780 -26.04 -13.96 10.33
C GLY A 780 -26.54 -15.41 10.20
N LEU A 781 -27.84 -15.61 10.06
CA LEU A 781 -28.44 -16.92 9.83
C LEU A 781 -27.95 -17.53 8.51
N GLN A 782 -27.94 -16.73 7.43
CA GLN A 782 -27.51 -17.19 6.12
C GLN A 782 -26.04 -17.64 6.14
N GLN A 783 -25.16 -16.88 6.80
CA GLN A 783 -23.76 -17.25 6.95
C GLN A 783 -23.57 -18.53 7.77
N GLN A 784 -24.24 -18.64 8.92
CA GLN A 784 -24.20 -19.86 9.74
C GLN A 784 -24.70 -21.07 8.94
N MET A 785 -25.78 -20.91 8.19
CA MET A 785 -26.30 -21.98 7.33
C MET A 785 -25.34 -22.35 6.20
N GLN A 786 -24.68 -21.39 5.54
CA GLN A 786 -23.65 -21.67 4.52
C GLN A 786 -22.48 -22.45 5.10
N GLN A 787 -22.01 -22.09 6.28
CA GLN A 787 -20.94 -22.81 6.97
C GLN A 787 -21.35 -24.26 7.28
N LEU A 788 -22.55 -24.48 7.79
CA LEU A 788 -23.07 -25.82 8.07
C LEU A 788 -23.28 -26.63 6.78
N ILE A 789 -23.71 -25.98 5.68
CA ILE A 789 -23.83 -26.60 4.36
C ILE A 789 -22.47 -27.09 3.87
N SER A 790 -21.41 -26.27 4.00
CA SER A 790 -20.05 -26.67 3.58
C SER A 790 -19.51 -27.84 4.41
N GLN A 791 -19.74 -27.85 5.72
CA GLN A 791 -19.41 -28.98 6.58
C GLN A 791 -20.19 -30.25 6.19
N GLN A 792 -21.48 -30.12 5.87
CA GLN A 792 -22.32 -31.22 5.45
C GLN A 792 -21.89 -31.77 4.07
N GLN A 793 -21.44 -30.93 3.16
CA GLN A 793 -20.84 -31.34 1.88
C GLN A 793 -19.58 -32.17 2.09
N SER A 794 -18.74 -31.80 3.07
CA SER A 794 -17.55 -32.57 3.44
C SER A 794 -17.91 -33.99 3.91
N VAL A 795 -18.90 -34.11 4.77
CA VAL A 795 -19.42 -35.43 5.23
C VAL A 795 -19.94 -36.25 4.04
N GLN A 796 -20.66 -35.62 3.12
CA GLN A 796 -21.16 -36.28 1.93
C GLN A 796 -20.04 -36.74 0.98
N GLN A 797 -19.02 -35.95 0.77
CA GLN A 797 -17.85 -36.32 -0.04
C GLN A 797 -17.10 -37.51 0.55
N MET A 798 -16.86 -37.50 1.87
CA MET A 798 -16.22 -38.60 2.57
C MET A 798 -17.05 -39.90 2.44
N LEU A 799 -18.37 -39.80 2.54
CA LEU A 799 -19.29 -40.95 2.34
C LEU A 799 -19.16 -41.52 0.93
N GLN A 800 -19.14 -40.66 -0.10
CA GLN A 800 -18.98 -41.10 -1.50
C GLN A 800 -17.59 -41.75 -1.75
N GLN A 801 -16.53 -41.22 -1.16
CA GLN A 801 -15.19 -41.79 -1.25
C GLN A 801 -15.15 -43.19 -0.62
N LEU A 802 -15.75 -43.34 0.55
CA LEU A 802 -15.83 -44.63 1.26
C LEU A 802 -16.63 -45.68 0.46
N GLN A 803 -17.71 -45.29 -0.22
CA GLN A 803 -18.48 -46.13 -1.11
C GLN A 803 -17.68 -46.53 -2.35
N GLN A 804 -16.90 -45.65 -2.94
CA GLN A 804 -16.07 -45.94 -4.12
C GLN A 804 -14.89 -46.88 -3.82
N MET A 805 -14.30 -46.76 -2.63
CA MET A 805 -13.15 -47.60 -2.24
C MET A 805 -13.54 -49.02 -1.88
N GLY A 806 -14.82 -49.33 -1.68
CA GLY A 806 -15.32 -50.70 -1.43
C GLY A 806 -14.69 -51.37 -0.19
N GLN A 807 -14.15 -50.60 0.73
CA GLN A 807 -13.45 -51.11 1.91
C GLN A 807 -14.47 -51.74 2.90
N GLN A 808 -14.30 -53.00 3.15
CA GLN A 808 -14.97 -53.72 4.24
C GLN A 808 -13.89 -54.05 5.29
N GLY A 809 -13.99 -53.44 6.47
CA GLY A 809 -13.04 -53.71 7.53
C GLY A 809 -13.07 -52.67 8.67
N GLU A 810 -12.15 -52.82 9.60
CA GLU A 810 -12.03 -51.97 10.80
C GLU A 810 -11.78 -50.48 10.47
N GLU A 811 -11.13 -50.22 9.34
CA GLU A 811 -10.77 -48.87 8.88
C GLU A 811 -11.99 -48.13 8.33
N ALA A 812 -12.86 -48.80 7.60
CA ALA A 812 -14.14 -48.27 7.15
C ALA A 812 -15.06 -47.92 8.34
N LEU A 813 -15.03 -48.75 9.39
CA LEU A 813 -15.81 -48.51 10.60
C LEU A 813 -15.31 -47.30 11.36
N ARG A 814 -13.98 -47.05 11.41
CA ARG A 814 -13.38 -45.85 12.02
C ARG A 814 -13.78 -44.60 11.26
N GLN A 815 -13.75 -44.63 9.92
CA GLN A 815 -14.17 -43.49 9.10
C GLN A 815 -15.67 -43.17 9.26
N LEU A 816 -16.52 -44.17 9.34
CA LEU A 816 -17.96 -43.99 9.61
C LEU A 816 -18.18 -43.37 11.01
N GLN A 817 -17.42 -43.78 12.03
CA GLN A 817 -17.49 -43.21 13.35
C GLN A 817 -17.04 -41.73 13.37
N GLU A 818 -16.02 -41.38 12.59
CA GLU A 818 -15.55 -39.97 12.49
C GLU A 818 -16.62 -39.13 11.76
N MET A 819 -17.23 -39.64 10.69
CA MET A 819 -18.37 -38.99 10.02
C MET A 819 -19.59 -38.83 10.95
N ALA A 820 -19.87 -39.84 11.81
CA ALA A 820 -20.92 -39.75 12.83
C ALA A 820 -20.64 -38.58 13.84
N ARG A 821 -19.38 -38.40 14.26
CA ARG A 821 -18.99 -37.30 15.14
C ARG A 821 -19.17 -35.96 14.46
N GLN A 822 -18.77 -35.83 13.20
CA GLN A 822 -18.97 -34.59 12.43
C GLN A 822 -20.47 -34.28 12.23
N GLN A 823 -21.27 -35.28 11.90
CA GLN A 823 -22.73 -35.17 11.77
C GLN A 823 -23.38 -34.74 13.10
N ALA A 824 -22.88 -35.26 14.24
CA ALA A 824 -23.32 -34.89 15.57
C ALA A 824 -22.94 -33.42 15.91
N GLN A 825 -21.82 -32.95 15.43
CA GLN A 825 -21.40 -31.56 15.61
C GLN A 825 -22.31 -30.61 14.84
N ILE A 826 -22.57 -30.87 13.55
CA ILE A 826 -23.49 -30.08 12.71
C ILE A 826 -24.88 -30.05 13.35
N ARG A 827 -25.39 -31.22 13.82
CA ARG A 827 -26.68 -31.31 14.49
C ARG A 827 -26.76 -30.47 15.78
N ARG A 828 -25.69 -30.40 16.57
CA ARG A 828 -25.64 -29.52 17.76
C ARG A 828 -25.70 -28.06 17.40
N GLU A 829 -25.05 -27.66 16.33
CA GLU A 829 -25.14 -26.27 15.84
C GLU A 829 -26.57 -25.92 15.37
N ILE A 830 -27.25 -26.83 14.65
CA ILE A 830 -28.67 -26.64 14.33
C ILE A 830 -29.53 -26.54 15.58
N GLU A 831 -29.24 -27.30 16.64
CA GLU A 831 -29.93 -27.21 17.92
C GLU A 831 -29.72 -25.85 18.61
N LYS A 832 -28.50 -25.32 18.59
CA LYS A 832 -28.21 -23.96 19.09
C LYS A 832 -29.00 -22.91 18.30
N MET A 833 -29.01 -23.02 16.95
CA MET A 833 -29.79 -22.13 16.10
C MET A 833 -31.29 -22.18 16.43
N MET A 834 -31.88 -23.36 16.68
CA MET A 834 -33.27 -23.47 17.12
C MET A 834 -33.53 -22.77 18.46
N GLN A 835 -32.58 -22.76 19.36
CA GLN A 835 -32.67 -22.01 20.64
C GLN A 835 -32.55 -20.51 20.41
N GLN A 836 -31.63 -20.09 19.55
CA GLN A 836 -31.41 -18.68 19.21
C GLN A 836 -32.61 -18.06 18.51
N TYR A 837 -33.18 -18.76 17.52
CA TYR A 837 -34.35 -18.29 16.72
C TYR A 837 -35.67 -18.84 17.22
N ARG A 838 -35.83 -19.05 18.55
CA ARG A 838 -37.03 -19.65 19.15
C ARG A 838 -38.31 -18.88 18.88
N HIS A 839 -38.24 -17.60 18.52
CA HIS A 839 -39.38 -16.74 18.23
C HIS A 839 -39.83 -16.80 16.78
N ALA A 840 -38.98 -17.27 15.85
CA ALA A 840 -39.30 -17.46 14.44
C ALA A 840 -39.90 -18.87 14.22
N GLN A 841 -41.22 -18.98 14.32
CA GLN A 841 -41.91 -20.28 14.36
C GLN A 841 -41.75 -21.11 13.09
N GLN A 842 -41.75 -20.50 11.91
CA GLN A 842 -41.59 -21.20 10.63
C GLN A 842 -40.14 -21.71 10.46
N LEU A 843 -39.15 -20.86 10.72
CA LEU A 843 -37.74 -21.24 10.70
C LEU A 843 -37.45 -22.38 11.69
N ARG A 844 -38.00 -22.29 12.90
CA ARG A 844 -37.86 -23.33 13.92
C ARG A 844 -38.38 -24.67 13.44
N ASN A 845 -39.55 -24.69 12.79
CA ASN A 845 -40.15 -25.93 12.26
C ASN A 845 -39.30 -26.58 11.18
N GLN A 846 -38.62 -25.77 10.38
CA GLN A 846 -37.70 -26.32 9.36
C GLN A 846 -36.38 -26.80 9.97
N LEU A 847 -35.78 -26.03 10.87
CA LEU A 847 -34.60 -26.47 11.61
C LEU A 847 -34.87 -27.76 12.39
N GLU A 848 -36.04 -27.89 13.01
CA GLU A 848 -36.48 -29.15 13.63
C GLU A 848 -36.53 -30.30 12.65
N GLY A 849 -37.06 -30.07 11.44
CA GLY A 849 -37.05 -31.09 10.38
C GLY A 849 -35.64 -31.52 9.96
N ILE A 850 -34.69 -30.56 9.84
CA ILE A 850 -33.29 -30.83 9.54
C ILE A 850 -32.63 -31.58 10.70
N TYR A 851 -32.87 -31.15 11.95
CA TYR A 851 -32.35 -31.78 13.15
C TYR A 851 -32.74 -33.27 13.25
N GLN A 852 -33.99 -33.59 12.98
CA GLN A 852 -34.44 -34.98 13.02
C GLN A 852 -33.80 -35.85 11.92
N GLU A 853 -33.69 -35.33 10.68
CA GLU A 853 -33.02 -36.04 9.59
C GLU A 853 -31.52 -36.27 9.92
N MET A 854 -30.85 -35.29 10.52
CA MET A 854 -29.44 -35.40 10.96
C MET A 854 -29.26 -36.41 12.09
N LYS A 855 -30.20 -36.45 13.05
CA LYS A 855 -30.17 -37.40 14.15
C LYS A 855 -30.34 -38.86 13.65
N GLU A 856 -31.16 -39.03 12.64
CA GLU A 856 -31.32 -40.36 12.01
C GLU A 856 -30.11 -40.74 11.17
N ALA A 857 -29.47 -39.78 10.46
CA ALA A 857 -28.25 -40.02 9.73
C ALA A 857 -27.06 -40.35 10.66
N GLU A 858 -26.92 -39.64 11.78
CA GLU A 858 -25.91 -39.92 12.83
C GLU A 858 -26.05 -41.38 13.34
N LYS A 859 -27.27 -41.79 13.64
CA LYS A 859 -27.53 -43.17 14.10
C LYS A 859 -27.15 -44.22 13.08
N LEU A 860 -27.46 -44.02 11.79
CA LEU A 860 -27.08 -44.93 10.71
C LEU A 860 -25.55 -45.03 10.58
N LEU A 861 -24.83 -43.93 10.71
CA LEU A 861 -23.38 -43.91 10.69
C LEU A 861 -22.76 -44.63 11.90
N GLU A 862 -23.34 -44.47 13.11
CA GLU A 862 -22.92 -45.18 14.33
C GLU A 862 -23.16 -46.71 14.21
N GLU A 863 -24.27 -47.11 13.59
CA GLU A 863 -24.61 -48.52 13.32
C GLU A 863 -23.77 -49.13 12.18
N GLY A 864 -22.89 -48.32 11.53
CA GLY A 864 -22.06 -48.76 10.40
C GLY A 864 -22.84 -49.00 9.12
N ILE A 865 -24.04 -48.41 8.98
CA ILE A 865 -24.93 -48.60 7.83
C ILE A 865 -24.64 -47.54 6.79
N ASN A 866 -24.08 -47.95 5.66
CA ASN A 866 -23.81 -47.13 4.49
C ASN A 866 -24.56 -47.66 3.29
N ASP A 867 -25.89 -47.46 3.25
CA ASP A 867 -26.80 -47.97 2.20
C ASP A 867 -27.59 -46.79 1.57
N GLN A 868 -28.49 -47.13 0.63
CA GLN A 868 -29.34 -46.11 -0.04
C GLN A 868 -30.15 -45.24 0.92
N ARG A 869 -30.48 -45.73 2.12
CA ARG A 869 -31.19 -44.94 3.13
C ARG A 869 -30.35 -43.76 3.65
N MET A 870 -29.05 -43.98 3.80
CA MET A 870 -28.12 -42.95 4.19
C MET A 870 -28.01 -41.87 3.11
N ASP A 871 -27.87 -42.24 1.84
CA ASP A 871 -27.84 -41.33 0.70
C ASP A 871 -29.12 -40.49 0.59
N GLU A 872 -30.29 -41.09 0.81
CA GLU A 872 -31.56 -40.36 0.84
C GLU A 872 -31.61 -39.35 1.98
N LYS A 873 -31.13 -39.66 3.17
CA LYS A 873 -31.07 -38.75 4.30
C LYS A 873 -30.14 -37.58 4.02
N GLN A 874 -28.94 -37.84 3.54
CA GLN A 874 -27.98 -36.83 3.18
C GLN A 874 -28.53 -35.89 2.10
N ARG A 875 -29.17 -36.39 1.07
CA ARG A 875 -29.82 -35.55 0.05
C ARG A 875 -30.92 -34.66 0.61
N ARG A 876 -31.75 -35.19 1.52
CA ARG A 876 -32.82 -34.39 2.16
C ARG A 876 -32.27 -33.30 3.03
N ILE A 877 -31.23 -33.58 3.82
CA ILE A 877 -30.52 -32.57 4.62
C ILE A 877 -29.96 -31.47 3.70
N MET A 878 -29.23 -31.85 2.65
CA MET A 878 -28.63 -30.92 1.69
C MET A 878 -29.65 -30.07 0.91
N THR A 879 -30.87 -30.55 0.71
CA THR A 879 -31.93 -29.80 0.05
C THR A 879 -32.60 -28.81 0.99
N ARG A 880 -32.82 -29.18 2.26
CA ARG A 880 -33.54 -28.37 3.25
C ARG A 880 -32.68 -27.28 3.92
N MET A 881 -31.35 -27.49 4.03
CA MET A 881 -30.48 -26.51 4.68
C MET A 881 -30.44 -25.17 3.92
N PRO A 882 -30.26 -25.11 2.59
CA PRO A 882 -30.33 -23.85 1.85
C PRO A 882 -31.72 -23.19 1.94
N GLU A 883 -32.81 -24.00 1.93
CA GLU A 883 -34.18 -23.46 2.06
C GLU A 883 -34.39 -22.78 3.40
N ALA A 884 -33.83 -23.29 4.49
CA ALA A 884 -33.92 -22.68 5.80
C ALA A 884 -33.15 -21.36 5.90
N GLY A 885 -32.00 -21.23 5.17
CA GLY A 885 -31.19 -20.00 5.12
C GLY A 885 -31.83 -18.84 4.35
N THR A 886 -32.74 -19.13 3.42
CA THR A 886 -33.38 -18.12 2.56
C THR A 886 -34.81 -17.74 2.97
N MET A 887 -35.37 -18.39 3.98
CA MET A 887 -36.82 -18.24 4.32
C MET A 887 -37.20 -16.91 4.96
N GLN A 888 -36.31 -16.30 5.71
CA GLN A 888 -36.66 -15.06 6.39
C GLN A 888 -36.83 -13.89 5.39
N GLU A 889 -36.13 -13.93 4.27
CA GLU A 889 -36.30 -12.95 3.19
C GLU A 889 -37.60 -13.16 2.40
N GLN A 890 -38.10 -14.41 2.31
CA GLN A 890 -39.35 -14.74 1.61
C GLN A 890 -40.61 -14.50 2.47
N ASP A 891 -40.53 -14.66 3.78
CA ASP A 891 -41.69 -14.48 4.65
C ASP A 891 -42.05 -13.01 4.84
N GLU A 892 -41.08 -12.11 5.04
CA GLU A 892 -41.32 -10.65 5.08
C GLU A 892 -41.88 -10.15 3.73
N LEU A 893 -41.27 -10.58 2.61
CA LEU A 893 -41.77 -10.27 1.26
C LEU A 893 -43.15 -10.90 0.98
N SER A 894 -43.50 -12.06 1.57
CA SER A 894 -44.77 -12.74 1.35
C SER A 894 -45.89 -12.13 2.21
N GLU A 895 -45.61 -11.67 3.43
CA GLU A 895 -46.59 -10.93 4.25
C GLU A 895 -46.84 -9.54 3.65
N GLU A 896 -45.83 -8.80 3.19
CA GLU A 896 -46.03 -7.56 2.43
C GLU A 896 -46.80 -7.80 1.12
N ARG A 897 -46.52 -8.86 0.36
CA ARG A 897 -47.28 -9.19 -0.85
C ARG A 897 -48.72 -9.67 -0.56
N GLN A 898 -48.98 -10.41 0.50
CA GLN A 898 -50.31 -10.79 0.88
C GLN A 898 -51.13 -9.59 1.37
N GLU A 899 -50.52 -8.64 2.07
CA GLU A 899 -51.16 -7.38 2.42
C GLU A 899 -51.35 -6.46 1.21
N GLU A 900 -50.40 -6.37 0.30
CA GLU A 900 -50.51 -5.61 -0.93
C GLU A 900 -51.57 -6.18 -1.89
N VAL A 901 -51.66 -7.52 -2.02
CA VAL A 901 -52.70 -8.20 -2.78
C VAL A 901 -54.10 -8.05 -2.14
N ALA A 902 -54.15 -8.00 -0.81
CA ALA A 902 -55.40 -7.69 -0.12
C ALA A 902 -55.84 -6.20 -0.27
N LYS A 903 -54.87 -5.30 -0.52
CA LYS A 903 -55.08 -3.84 -0.71
C LYS A 903 -55.30 -3.44 -2.18
N THR A 904 -54.81 -4.21 -3.16
CA THR A 904 -54.94 -3.90 -4.61
C THR A 904 -56.23 -4.33 -5.24
N GLY A 905 -57.17 -4.89 -4.46
CA GLY A 905 -58.54 -5.25 -4.95
C GLY A 905 -59.45 -4.05 -5.23
N GLN A 906 -59.11 -2.82 -4.87
CA GLN A 906 -59.90 -1.62 -5.19
C GLN A 906 -59.05 -0.37 -5.33
N ASP A 907 -59.01 0.13 -6.59
CA ASP A 907 -58.64 1.51 -7.00
C ASP A 907 -57.18 1.92 -7.06
N ALA A 908 -56.58 1.62 -8.20
CA ALA A 908 -55.42 2.31 -8.74
C ALA A 908 -55.83 3.66 -9.34
N GLN A 909 -55.45 4.76 -8.70
CA GLN A 909 -55.17 6.05 -9.34
C GLN A 909 -54.23 6.89 -8.46
N SER A 910 -52.99 6.99 -8.86
CA SER A 910 -52.03 7.97 -8.32
C SER A 910 -52.33 9.36 -8.88
N PRO A 911 -52.32 10.41 -8.07
CA PRO A 911 -52.14 11.76 -8.59
C PRO A 911 -50.72 12.24 -8.28
N GLU A 912 -49.92 12.40 -9.33
CA GLU A 912 -48.77 13.31 -9.28
C GLU A 912 -49.24 14.75 -9.22
N GLY A 913 -48.69 15.54 -8.29
CA GLY A 913 -48.86 17.00 -8.23
C GLY A 913 -48.58 17.60 -6.88
N PRO A 914 -47.90 18.74 -6.78
CA PRO A 914 -47.48 19.33 -5.54
C PRO A 914 -48.64 20.06 -4.83
N PHE A 915 -48.84 19.65 -3.56
CA PHE A 915 -49.59 20.31 -2.48
C PHE A 915 -50.50 21.51 -2.76
N PRO A 916 -51.72 21.58 -2.24
CA PRO A 916 -52.00 21.55 -0.77
C PRO A 916 -53.25 20.71 -0.37
N VAL A 917 -53.01 19.69 0.40
CA VAL A 917 -54.12 19.06 1.14
C VAL A 917 -54.28 19.81 2.46
N SER A 918 -55.49 20.20 2.80
CA SER A 918 -55.79 20.85 4.09
C SER A 918 -55.35 19.98 5.26
N LEU A 919 -54.82 20.59 6.32
CA LEU A 919 -54.30 19.87 7.51
C LEU A 919 -55.33 18.84 8.08
N PRO A 920 -56.61 19.14 8.13
CA PRO A 920 -57.64 18.20 8.56
C PRO A 920 -57.75 16.93 7.71
N ASP A 921 -57.63 17.04 6.40
CA ASP A 921 -57.70 15.88 5.48
C ASP A 921 -56.49 14.97 5.61
N LYS A 922 -55.35 15.55 5.91
CA LYS A 922 -54.11 14.80 6.15
C LYS A 922 -54.16 14.01 7.46
N VAL A 923 -54.66 14.62 8.51
CA VAL A 923 -54.89 13.99 9.81
C VAL A 923 -56.01 12.92 9.70
N ARG A 924 -57.06 13.17 8.92
CA ARG A 924 -58.12 12.22 8.66
C ARG A 924 -57.63 10.98 7.92
N ARG A 925 -56.76 11.14 6.90
CA ARG A 925 -56.12 10.01 6.22
C ARG A 925 -55.15 9.23 7.12
N MET A 926 -54.46 9.90 8.06
CA MET A 926 -53.60 9.22 9.05
C MET A 926 -54.44 8.46 10.10
N VAL A 927 -55.69 8.92 10.40
CA VAL A 927 -56.62 8.22 11.28
C VAL A 927 -57.30 7.04 10.57
N GLU A 928 -57.64 7.22 9.27
CA GLU A 928 -58.26 6.17 8.46
C GLU A 928 -57.25 5.09 8.04
N ARG A 929 -55.99 5.44 7.94
CA ARG A 929 -54.85 4.54 7.71
C ARG A 929 -53.73 4.88 8.70
N PRO A 930 -53.89 4.53 9.99
CA PRO A 930 -52.76 4.67 10.90
C PRO A 930 -51.61 3.81 10.36
N PRO A 931 -50.36 4.25 10.54
CA PRO A 931 -49.21 3.39 10.33
C PRO A 931 -49.18 2.32 11.43
N ALA A 932 -50.21 1.46 11.45
CA ALA A 932 -50.50 0.53 12.52
C ALA A 932 -49.48 -0.63 12.57
N GLU A 933 -48.76 -0.84 11.47
CA GLU A 933 -47.84 -1.98 11.32
C GLU A 933 -46.47 -1.76 11.98
N SER A 934 -46.12 -0.50 12.25
CA SER A 934 -44.83 -0.15 12.89
C SER A 934 -44.95 0.17 14.39
N ILE A 935 -46.17 0.17 14.94
CA ILE A 935 -46.39 0.49 16.34
C ILE A 935 -46.67 -0.82 17.11
N PRO A 936 -45.89 -1.12 18.17
CA PRO A 936 -46.18 -2.26 19.01
C PRO A 936 -47.66 -2.32 19.40
N LEU A 937 -48.31 -3.47 19.31
CA LEU A 937 -49.75 -3.71 19.49
C LEU A 937 -50.31 -3.01 20.73
N GLN A 938 -49.57 -2.95 21.83
CA GLN A 938 -49.97 -2.32 23.09
C GLN A 938 -50.14 -0.78 23.03
N TYR A 939 -49.59 -0.13 21.99
CA TYR A 939 -49.66 1.34 21.82
C TYR A 939 -50.54 1.75 20.65
N GLN A 940 -50.94 0.83 19.77
CA GLN A 940 -51.75 1.13 18.58
C GLN A 940 -53.04 1.82 18.94
N GLU A 941 -53.69 1.37 20.01
CA GLU A 941 -54.94 1.94 20.47
C GLU A 941 -54.78 3.35 21.07
N ALA A 942 -53.69 3.59 21.81
CA ALA A 942 -53.41 4.91 22.36
C ALA A 942 -53.05 5.93 21.26
N VAL A 943 -52.29 5.53 20.28
CA VAL A 943 -51.91 6.35 19.10
C VAL A 943 -53.12 6.58 18.20
N LYS A 944 -53.95 5.58 17.96
CA LYS A 944 -55.19 5.71 17.20
C LYS A 944 -56.17 6.69 17.90
N ASN A 945 -56.35 6.56 19.19
CA ASN A 945 -57.19 7.47 19.97
C ASN A 945 -56.65 8.90 20.00
N TYR A 946 -55.35 9.07 20.04
CA TYR A 946 -54.67 10.37 19.92
C TYR A 946 -54.95 11.03 18.57
N TYR A 947 -54.78 10.35 17.45
CA TYR A 947 -55.06 10.88 16.12
C TYR A 947 -56.58 11.15 15.90
N ILE A 948 -57.47 10.35 16.46
CA ILE A 948 -58.91 10.61 16.45
C ILE A 948 -59.21 11.93 17.14
N ARG A 949 -58.71 12.16 18.35
CA ARG A 949 -58.87 13.44 19.07
C ARG A 949 -58.23 14.61 18.32
N LEU A 950 -57.07 14.41 17.72
CA LEU A 950 -56.42 15.44 16.90
C LEU A 950 -57.29 15.83 15.71
N SER A 951 -57.95 14.87 15.04
CA SER A 951 -58.87 15.12 13.93
C SER A 951 -60.15 15.86 14.35
N GLU A 952 -60.66 15.57 15.52
CA GLU A 952 -61.82 16.25 16.11
C GLU A 952 -61.50 17.71 16.50
N THR A 953 -60.27 17.96 16.95
CA THR A 953 -59.79 19.28 17.33
C THR A 953 -59.48 20.20 16.14
N PHE A 954 -59.02 19.66 15.02
CA PHE A 954 -58.75 20.39 13.78
C PHE A 954 -59.92 20.37 12.78
N GLY A 955 -60.93 19.57 13.01
CA GLY A 955 -62.18 19.51 12.21
C GLY A 955 -63.27 20.50 12.68
N ARG A 956 -63.01 21.27 13.73
CA ARG A 956 -63.75 22.45 14.16
C ARG A 956 -62.91 23.68 13.89
#